data_75527acdb11c2f2e6e9d142eacceb5c8
#
_entry.id   75527acdb11c2f2e6e9d142eacceb5c8
#
_cell.length_a   1.000
_cell.length_b   1.000
_cell.length_c   1.000
_cell.angle_alpha   90.00
_cell.angle_beta   90.00
_cell.angle_gamma   90.00
#
_symmetry.space_group_name_H-M   'P 1'
#
loop_
_entity.id
_entity.type
_entity.pdbx_description
1 polymer ?
#
loop_
_entity_poly.entity_id
_entity_poly.type
_entity_poly.pdbx_seq_one_letter_code
_entity_poly.pdbx_strand_id
1 'polypeptide(L)'
;MKDRVEILAPAGSMECLKAAVAAGADAVYTGGALFGARAYAHNLTEEELLEAIDYVHLHGRRLYLTVNTLIKDREMEKQMYDYLLPYYRQGLDAVIVQDIGLFRFIRKHFPDLPIHASTQMTLTGVDGAKFLEKEGAQRIVTSRELSMAEVKKIADETELEIESFVHGALCYCYSGQCLFSSFIGGRSGNRGQCAQPCRLLYQTPEAKKPQYLLSLKDICTLELIPEMIESGIYSFKIEGRMKKPEYAAAVAFQYRKYADLYLKYYEECPAGEDPAAYAMKRYSVREEDRQMLLDLYNRGGFHTGYYHTQNGREMVSLNRPNHAGVPAVKVLAKKGRNVTAKALTDLYPQDIIELPMRKGREKADNYTCKDAVRKGMNVQIPVFADTPFKRDEIWMRTRNSTLIDTLREEFVNGKIKERICGTFRLYPQEKATLTVKCRDAEITVAGEKAQEALSQPMSRERIEKQLRKTGNTEFEFSFLKTEIGEKVFLPMQSLNELRREALETLEKVICEKYRRSGEVKDPEEDKTELSMEEEVLSGWTASVRTAEQMEVILEEEAIGRIYVDCTMFPRIWEKDSYVEWITKVHAAGKEIYLVMPYIFRERTRKQYEAAYNRIFGAGWDGILIANYESFAFLKEHGYTGRIMTDYNLYEFNQESRKFWKEKGVFEFTAPVELTERELQDLRVKDGEVIVYGYLPMMVSAGCIQKTTRGCLKKSGQMTITDRYRNPFVVKNECDYCYNILYNYVPLYLGDRMEEVYQIGPGRIRLMFTTERQQEVRQILSAYFEGKELPEGTYTRGHWKRGIK
;
A
#
# COMPACT_ATOMS: atom_id res chain seq x y z
N MET A 1 30.92 -0.72 5.89
CA MET A 1 29.84 -0.03 6.62
C MET A 1 28.53 -0.66 6.15
N LYS A 2 27.60 -0.95 7.05
CA LYS A 2 26.27 -1.40 6.65
C LYS A 2 25.52 -0.23 6.01
N ASP A 3 24.83 -0.45 4.91
CA ASP A 3 24.16 0.62 4.19
C ASP A 3 23.06 1.26 5.05
N ARG A 4 22.90 2.58 4.91
CA ARG A 4 21.85 3.33 5.58
C ARG A 4 20.50 2.93 5.01
N VAL A 5 19.55 2.51 5.87
CA VAL A 5 18.19 2.23 5.47
C VAL A 5 17.44 3.51 5.10
N GLU A 6 16.55 3.40 4.12
CA GLU A 6 15.68 4.49 3.69
C GLU A 6 14.43 4.58 4.59
N ILE A 7 14.16 5.76 5.14
CA ILE A 7 12.87 6.07 5.79
C ILE A 7 11.95 6.68 4.74
N LEU A 8 10.94 5.93 4.34
CA LEU A 8 9.98 6.31 3.30
C LEU A 8 8.68 6.83 3.96
N ALA A 9 8.51 8.15 3.96
CA ALA A 9 7.39 8.82 4.60
C ALA A 9 6.21 9.08 3.64
N PRO A 10 4.95 9.06 4.14
CA PRO A 10 3.78 9.42 3.36
C PRO A 10 3.60 10.93 3.26
N ALA A 11 3.21 11.45 2.08
CA ALA A 11 2.73 12.80 1.92
C ALA A 11 1.37 12.83 1.22
N GLY A 12 0.39 13.47 1.88
CA GLY A 12 -0.91 13.75 1.30
C GLY A 12 -1.07 15.22 0.91
N SER A 13 -0.05 16.05 1.14
CA SER A 13 -0.01 17.47 0.78
C SER A 13 1.45 17.94 0.79
N MET A 14 1.71 19.11 0.20
CA MET A 14 3.03 19.75 0.24
C MET A 14 3.51 20.03 1.68
N GLU A 15 2.59 20.41 2.58
CA GLU A 15 2.90 20.61 4.01
C GLU A 15 3.39 19.29 4.67
N CYS A 16 2.72 18.16 4.37
CA CYS A 16 3.15 16.83 4.85
C CYS A 16 4.52 16.44 4.31
N LEU A 17 4.80 16.72 3.04
CA LEU A 17 6.08 16.44 2.39
C LEU A 17 7.21 17.21 3.08
N LYS A 18 7.04 18.54 3.19
CA LYS A 18 8.05 19.41 3.83
C LYS A 18 8.31 18.99 5.29
N ALA A 19 7.26 18.67 6.05
CA ALA A 19 7.38 18.20 7.43
C ALA A 19 8.08 16.84 7.55
N ALA A 20 7.83 15.90 6.64
CA ALA A 20 8.49 14.60 6.62
C ALA A 20 9.99 14.72 6.28
N VAL A 21 10.35 15.55 5.30
CA VAL A 21 11.74 15.84 4.94
C VAL A 21 12.45 16.51 6.13
N ALA A 22 11.80 17.48 6.79
CA ALA A 22 12.32 18.14 8.00
C ALA A 22 12.60 17.16 9.15
N ALA A 23 11.78 16.12 9.25
CA ALA A 23 11.90 15.09 10.27
C ALA A 23 12.93 13.98 9.92
N GLY A 24 13.63 14.11 8.80
CA GLY A 24 14.70 13.19 8.41
C GLY A 24 14.27 12.01 7.53
N ALA A 25 13.13 12.10 6.85
CA ALA A 25 12.77 11.13 5.81
C ALA A 25 13.80 11.18 4.67
N ASP A 26 14.23 10.02 4.16
CA ASP A 26 15.15 9.89 3.03
C ASP A 26 14.39 9.93 1.70
N ALA A 27 13.15 9.45 1.71
CA ALA A 27 12.25 9.52 0.58
C ALA A 27 10.81 9.81 1.03
N VAL A 28 10.02 10.36 0.11
CA VAL A 28 8.61 10.63 0.33
C VAL A 28 7.80 9.99 -0.79
N TYR A 29 6.69 9.34 -0.46
CA TYR A 29 5.76 8.88 -1.49
C TYR A 29 4.44 9.66 -1.43
N THR A 30 3.94 10.04 -2.60
CA THR A 30 2.71 10.82 -2.76
C THR A 30 1.87 10.30 -3.92
N GLY A 31 0.68 10.82 -4.10
CA GLY A 31 -0.17 10.61 -5.27
C GLY A 31 -0.41 11.93 -5.97
N GLY A 32 -0.48 11.87 -7.27
CA GLY A 32 -1.00 12.96 -8.08
C GLY A 32 -2.53 12.95 -8.12
N ALA A 33 -3.12 13.86 -8.87
CA ALA A 33 -4.56 14.03 -9.01
C ALA A 33 -5.29 12.77 -9.54
N LEU A 34 -4.59 11.91 -10.29
CA LEU A 34 -5.11 10.70 -10.92
C LEU A 34 -4.35 9.44 -10.45
N PHE A 35 -4.94 8.29 -10.65
CA PHE A 35 -4.33 6.94 -10.56
C PHE A 35 -3.70 6.54 -9.21
N GLY A 36 -4.01 7.24 -8.12
CA GLY A 36 -3.49 6.91 -6.79
C GLY A 36 -4.48 6.14 -5.92
N ALA A 37 -4.01 5.14 -5.16
CA ALA A 37 -4.83 4.29 -4.27
C ALA A 37 -5.44 5.01 -3.05
N ARG A 38 -5.42 6.33 -3.01
CA ARG A 38 -6.06 7.17 -1.98
C ARG A 38 -6.76 8.35 -2.63
N ALA A 39 -7.81 8.06 -3.42
CA ALA A 39 -8.58 9.05 -4.16
C ALA A 39 -9.19 10.18 -3.29
N TYR A 40 -9.40 9.92 -1.99
CA TYR A 40 -9.92 10.89 -1.03
C TYR A 40 -8.84 11.61 -0.20
N ALA A 41 -7.55 11.38 -0.49
CA ALA A 41 -6.48 12.23 0.06
C ALA A 41 -6.47 13.58 -0.66
N HIS A 42 -5.90 14.59 -0.03
CA HIS A 42 -5.60 15.87 -0.70
C HIS A 42 -4.36 15.65 -1.59
N ASN A 43 -4.57 15.02 -2.76
CA ASN A 43 -3.48 14.72 -3.69
C ASN A 43 -2.93 16.02 -4.30
N LEU A 44 -1.64 16.01 -4.64
CA LEU A 44 -0.96 17.16 -5.24
C LEU A 44 -1.46 17.42 -6.68
N THR A 45 -1.60 18.69 -7.06
CA THR A 45 -1.80 19.08 -8.45
C THR A 45 -0.54 18.81 -9.28
N GLU A 46 -0.59 18.98 -10.58
CA GLU A 46 0.58 18.83 -11.44
C GLU A 46 1.70 19.80 -11.03
N GLU A 47 1.35 21.07 -10.87
CA GLU A 47 2.31 22.12 -10.48
C GLU A 47 2.92 21.83 -9.10
N GLU A 48 2.10 21.47 -8.11
CA GLU A 48 2.57 21.10 -6.76
C GLU A 48 3.48 19.87 -6.82
N LEU A 49 3.22 18.92 -7.70
CA LEU A 49 4.04 17.71 -7.82
C LEU A 49 5.39 18.01 -8.49
N LEU A 50 5.42 18.89 -9.49
CA LEU A 50 6.67 19.38 -10.10
C LEU A 50 7.51 20.16 -9.06
N GLU A 51 6.88 21.05 -8.26
CA GLU A 51 7.54 21.72 -7.14
C GLU A 51 8.05 20.73 -6.10
N ALA A 52 7.27 19.69 -5.78
CA ALA A 52 7.64 18.68 -4.80
C ALA A 52 8.88 17.87 -5.22
N ILE A 53 9.01 17.54 -6.52
CA ILE A 53 10.19 16.86 -7.06
C ILE A 53 11.42 17.74 -6.87
N ASP A 54 11.35 19.01 -7.24
CA ASP A 54 12.47 19.94 -7.09
C ASP A 54 12.82 20.15 -5.61
N TYR A 55 11.83 20.31 -4.74
CA TYR A 55 12.05 20.48 -3.31
C TYR A 55 12.79 19.29 -2.69
N VAL A 56 12.38 18.06 -2.99
CA VAL A 56 13.07 16.88 -2.42
C VAL A 56 14.49 16.74 -2.95
N HIS A 57 14.71 17.00 -4.24
CA HIS A 57 16.05 16.98 -4.85
C HIS A 57 16.97 18.05 -4.29
N LEU A 58 16.44 19.26 -4.07
CA LEU A 58 17.18 20.34 -3.43
C LEU A 58 17.70 19.92 -2.05
N HIS A 59 16.94 19.12 -1.31
CA HIS A 59 17.32 18.57 -0.01
C HIS A 59 18.02 17.20 -0.08
N GLY A 60 18.40 16.73 -1.30
CA GLY A 60 19.05 15.42 -1.48
C GLY A 60 18.18 14.25 -1.07
N ARG A 61 16.86 14.38 -1.24
CA ARG A 61 15.87 13.35 -0.95
C ARG A 61 15.25 12.85 -2.25
N ARG A 62 14.38 11.82 -2.15
CA ARG A 62 13.71 11.20 -3.29
C ARG A 62 12.19 11.33 -3.18
N LEU A 63 11.52 11.34 -4.34
CA LEU A 63 10.07 11.33 -4.42
C LEU A 63 9.58 10.16 -5.28
N TYR A 64 8.65 9.38 -4.72
CA TYR A 64 8.02 8.27 -5.42
C TYR A 64 6.54 8.54 -5.66
N LEU A 65 6.13 8.50 -6.92
CA LEU A 65 4.75 8.72 -7.31
C LEU A 65 3.96 7.41 -7.26
N THR A 66 2.84 7.40 -6.55
CA THR A 66 1.94 6.25 -6.57
C THR A 66 1.02 6.30 -7.79
N VAL A 67 1.21 5.36 -8.71
CA VAL A 67 0.31 5.05 -9.83
C VAL A 67 -0.18 3.63 -9.61
N ASN A 68 -0.72 3.39 -8.42
CA ASN A 68 -0.99 2.06 -7.88
C ASN A 68 -2.47 1.72 -7.79
N THR A 69 -3.20 2.09 -8.82
CA THR A 69 -4.55 1.62 -9.12
C THR A 69 -4.54 0.74 -10.37
N LEU A 70 -5.59 -0.05 -10.54
CA LEU A 70 -5.84 -0.71 -11.82
C LEU A 70 -6.24 0.34 -12.86
N ILE A 71 -5.77 0.21 -14.08
CA ILE A 71 -5.93 1.19 -15.15
C ILE A 71 -6.83 0.61 -16.23
N LYS A 72 -7.89 1.34 -16.61
CA LYS A 72 -8.78 0.93 -17.69
C LYS A 72 -8.14 1.24 -19.06
N ASP A 73 -8.54 0.49 -20.10
CA ASP A 73 -7.98 0.67 -21.45
C ASP A 73 -7.98 2.12 -21.92
N ARG A 74 -9.12 2.80 -21.79
CA ARG A 74 -9.23 4.22 -22.23
C ARG A 74 -8.33 5.18 -21.44
N GLU A 75 -8.04 4.87 -20.18
CA GLU A 75 -7.13 5.65 -19.36
C GLU A 75 -5.68 5.39 -19.78
N MET A 76 -5.35 4.14 -20.08
CA MET A 76 -4.03 3.72 -20.56
C MET A 76 -3.70 4.39 -21.90
N GLU A 77 -4.60 4.28 -22.86
CA GLU A 77 -4.40 4.79 -24.22
C GLU A 77 -4.37 6.32 -24.31
N LYS A 78 -5.23 7.02 -23.52
CA LYS A 78 -5.48 8.46 -23.75
C LYS A 78 -4.85 9.38 -22.72
N GLN A 79 -4.43 8.87 -21.56
CA GLN A 79 -4.05 9.74 -20.46
C GLN A 79 -2.68 9.40 -19.87
N MET A 80 -2.28 8.14 -19.89
CA MET A 80 -1.15 7.66 -19.08
C MET A 80 0.18 8.27 -19.52
N TYR A 81 0.40 8.39 -20.83
CA TYR A 81 1.64 8.96 -21.38
C TYR A 81 1.76 10.43 -20.98
N ASP A 82 0.73 11.22 -21.26
CA ASP A 82 0.71 12.66 -20.97
C ASP A 82 0.78 12.93 -19.46
N TYR A 83 0.16 12.05 -18.66
CA TYR A 83 0.22 12.16 -17.20
C TYR A 83 1.63 11.91 -16.64
N LEU A 84 2.38 10.96 -17.17
CA LEU A 84 3.71 10.60 -16.63
C LEU A 84 4.83 11.48 -17.21
N LEU A 85 4.72 11.95 -18.44
CA LEU A 85 5.78 12.64 -19.17
C LEU A 85 6.34 13.87 -18.45
N PRO A 86 5.53 14.80 -17.88
CA PRO A 86 6.05 15.96 -17.15
C PRO A 86 6.90 15.55 -15.95
N TYR A 87 6.44 14.60 -15.16
CA TYR A 87 7.16 14.12 -13.96
C TYR A 87 8.42 13.34 -14.32
N TYR A 88 8.37 12.54 -15.37
CA TYR A 88 9.56 11.85 -15.89
C TYR A 88 10.65 12.85 -16.27
N ARG A 89 10.29 13.87 -17.05
CA ARG A 89 11.23 14.94 -17.44
C ARG A 89 11.73 15.75 -16.27
N GLN A 90 10.88 16.00 -15.27
CA GLN A 90 11.26 16.70 -14.03
C GLN A 90 12.26 15.90 -13.19
N GLY A 91 12.44 14.61 -13.45
CA GLY A 91 13.39 13.77 -12.76
C GLY A 91 12.79 12.88 -11.67
N LEU A 92 11.47 12.59 -11.73
CA LEU A 92 10.79 11.69 -10.77
C LEU A 92 11.63 10.44 -10.50
N ASP A 93 11.89 10.13 -9.22
CA ASP A 93 12.83 9.07 -8.85
C ASP A 93 12.28 7.66 -9.09
N ALA A 94 11.00 7.42 -8.87
CA ALA A 94 10.35 6.15 -9.17
C ALA A 94 8.82 6.26 -9.18
N VAL A 95 8.17 5.24 -9.75
CA VAL A 95 6.72 5.01 -9.66
C VAL A 95 6.40 3.73 -8.90
N ILE A 96 5.34 3.76 -8.09
CA ILE A 96 4.84 2.58 -7.36
C ILE A 96 3.62 2.07 -8.13
N VAL A 97 3.70 0.86 -8.69
CA VAL A 97 2.74 0.33 -9.68
C VAL A 97 2.07 -0.95 -9.18
N GLN A 98 0.76 -1.07 -9.42
CA GLN A 98 -0.03 -2.29 -9.19
C GLN A 98 -0.34 -3.03 -10.50
N ASP A 99 -0.74 -2.31 -11.53
CA ASP A 99 -1.24 -2.83 -12.81
C ASP A 99 -0.09 -3.35 -13.66
N ILE A 100 -0.12 -4.63 -14.05
CA ILE A 100 0.95 -5.25 -14.84
C ILE A 100 1.02 -4.70 -16.28
N GLY A 101 -0.11 -4.23 -16.82
CA GLY A 101 -0.14 -3.54 -18.11
C GLY A 101 0.55 -2.18 -18.03
N LEU A 102 0.31 -1.42 -16.95
CA LEU A 102 1.03 -0.18 -16.68
C LEU A 102 2.53 -0.45 -16.48
N PHE A 103 2.89 -1.53 -15.80
CA PHE A 103 4.29 -1.93 -15.63
C PHE A 103 4.97 -2.11 -17.00
N ARG A 104 4.35 -2.88 -17.90
CA ARG A 104 4.82 -3.07 -19.28
C ARG A 104 4.91 -1.75 -20.05
N PHE A 105 3.86 -0.92 -19.95
CA PHE A 105 3.79 0.39 -20.58
C PHE A 105 4.96 1.30 -20.18
N ILE A 106 5.25 1.41 -18.89
CA ILE A 106 6.36 2.22 -18.36
C ILE A 106 7.70 1.69 -18.87
N ARG A 107 7.93 0.38 -18.81
CA ARG A 107 9.17 -0.22 -19.33
C ARG A 107 9.42 0.09 -20.79
N LYS A 108 8.35 0.18 -21.58
CA LYS A 108 8.42 0.45 -23.02
C LYS A 108 8.62 1.93 -23.36
N HIS A 109 7.87 2.82 -22.69
CA HIS A 109 7.83 4.25 -23.03
C HIS A 109 8.73 5.10 -22.13
N PHE A 110 9.02 4.72 -20.92
CA PHE A 110 9.84 5.43 -19.92
C PHE A 110 10.93 4.50 -19.36
N PRO A 111 11.86 3.99 -20.18
CA PRO A 111 12.77 2.91 -19.78
C PRO A 111 13.68 3.25 -18.59
N ASP A 112 14.00 4.53 -18.39
CA ASP A 112 14.84 5.02 -17.30
C ASP A 112 14.06 5.37 -16.03
N LEU A 113 12.72 5.16 -16.01
CA LEU A 113 11.91 5.41 -14.84
C LEU A 113 11.86 4.14 -13.97
N PRO A 114 12.44 4.17 -12.76
CA PRO A 114 12.42 3.04 -11.83
C PRO A 114 11.00 2.63 -11.45
N ILE A 115 10.73 1.32 -11.41
CA ILE A 115 9.43 0.77 -11.02
C ILE A 115 9.56 0.04 -9.69
N HIS A 116 8.74 0.46 -8.73
CA HIS A 116 8.54 -0.24 -7.46
C HIS A 116 7.23 -1.03 -7.53
N ALA A 117 7.31 -2.35 -7.46
CA ALA A 117 6.12 -3.20 -7.45
C ALA A 117 5.32 -3.00 -6.15
N SER A 118 4.08 -2.53 -6.29
CA SER A 118 3.21 -2.22 -5.15
C SER A 118 2.87 -3.46 -4.33
N THR A 119 2.67 -3.30 -3.01
CA THR A 119 2.07 -4.35 -2.16
C THR A 119 0.71 -4.84 -2.69
N GLN A 120 0.03 -4.06 -3.53
CA GLN A 120 -1.24 -4.44 -4.17
C GLN A 120 -1.06 -5.46 -5.31
N MET A 121 0.16 -5.74 -5.77
CA MET A 121 0.47 -6.89 -6.63
C MET A 121 0.45 -8.21 -5.87
N THR A 122 0.32 -8.17 -4.55
CA THR A 122 0.17 -9.35 -3.66
C THR A 122 1.36 -10.31 -3.72
N LEU A 123 2.59 -9.79 -3.76
CA LEU A 123 3.79 -10.63 -3.77
C LEU A 123 4.00 -11.27 -2.40
N THR A 124 4.02 -12.61 -2.39
CA THR A 124 4.05 -13.41 -1.16
C THR A 124 5.19 -14.43 -1.10
N GLY A 125 6.11 -14.42 -2.08
CA GLY A 125 7.21 -15.36 -2.14
C GLY A 125 8.32 -14.96 -3.08
N VAL A 126 9.37 -15.79 -3.08
CA VAL A 126 10.58 -15.60 -3.88
C VAL A 126 10.30 -15.71 -5.38
N ASP A 127 9.42 -16.65 -5.78
CA ASP A 127 9.16 -16.94 -7.19
C ASP A 127 8.54 -15.70 -7.88
N GLY A 128 7.56 -15.06 -7.24
CA GLY A 128 6.96 -13.82 -7.73
C GLY A 128 7.94 -12.65 -7.73
N ALA A 129 8.81 -12.56 -6.72
CA ALA A 129 9.85 -11.53 -6.66
C ALA A 129 10.86 -11.68 -7.81
N LYS A 130 11.41 -12.87 -8.02
CA LYS A 130 12.31 -13.20 -9.15
C LYS A 130 11.66 -12.95 -10.52
N PHE A 131 10.36 -13.23 -10.61
CA PHE A 131 9.63 -12.96 -11.84
C PHE A 131 9.60 -11.45 -12.15
N LEU A 132 9.21 -10.62 -11.20
CA LEU A 132 9.17 -9.17 -11.42
C LEU A 132 10.55 -8.54 -11.55
N GLU A 133 11.57 -9.08 -10.89
CA GLU A 133 12.97 -8.69 -11.10
C GLU A 133 13.38 -8.87 -12.57
N LYS A 134 13.09 -10.04 -13.16
CA LYS A 134 13.34 -10.32 -14.58
C LYS A 134 12.56 -9.38 -15.52
N GLU A 135 11.38 -8.94 -15.11
CA GLU A 135 10.59 -7.95 -15.85
C GLU A 135 11.12 -6.52 -15.67
N GLY A 136 12.07 -6.27 -14.75
CA GLY A 136 12.75 -5.00 -14.58
C GLY A 136 12.22 -4.15 -13.42
N ALA A 137 11.56 -4.74 -12.43
CA ALA A 137 11.36 -4.08 -11.15
C ALA A 137 12.72 -3.82 -10.47
N GLN A 138 12.89 -2.65 -9.87
CA GLN A 138 14.05 -2.37 -9.02
C GLN A 138 13.75 -2.61 -7.53
N ARG A 139 12.47 -2.48 -7.15
CA ARG A 139 12.03 -2.62 -5.76
C ARG A 139 10.72 -3.37 -5.69
N ILE A 140 10.55 -4.17 -4.66
CA ILE A 140 9.25 -4.72 -4.29
C ILE A 140 8.79 -4.23 -2.93
N VAL A 141 7.49 -3.91 -2.83
CA VAL A 141 6.82 -3.67 -1.56
C VAL A 141 6.19 -4.98 -1.13
N THR A 142 6.77 -5.63 -0.14
CA THR A 142 6.32 -6.96 0.31
C THR A 142 4.86 -6.94 0.78
N SER A 143 4.15 -8.04 0.62
CA SER A 143 2.85 -8.24 1.28
C SER A 143 3.01 -8.12 2.79
N ARG A 144 2.08 -7.40 3.44
CA ARG A 144 2.13 -7.10 4.89
C ARG A 144 2.01 -8.34 5.77
N GLU A 145 1.56 -9.45 5.18
CA GLU A 145 1.28 -10.73 5.81
C GLU A 145 2.49 -11.66 5.89
N LEU A 146 3.62 -11.25 5.29
CA LEU A 146 4.85 -12.05 5.33
C LEU A 146 5.49 -12.02 6.71
N SER A 147 6.05 -13.17 7.12
CA SER A 147 6.92 -13.27 8.27
C SER A 147 8.30 -12.71 7.97
N MET A 148 9.06 -12.35 9.00
CA MET A 148 10.44 -11.87 8.85
C MET A 148 11.32 -12.86 8.08
N ALA A 149 11.16 -14.15 8.33
CA ALA A 149 11.90 -15.20 7.62
C ALA A 149 11.57 -15.26 6.12
N GLU A 150 10.31 -15.04 5.72
CA GLU A 150 9.93 -15.00 4.31
C GLU A 150 10.48 -13.74 3.62
N VAL A 151 10.44 -12.59 4.30
CA VAL A 151 11.04 -11.34 3.77
C VAL A 151 12.54 -11.50 3.60
N LYS A 152 13.22 -12.04 4.62
CA LYS A 152 14.66 -12.33 4.53
C LYS A 152 15.00 -13.25 3.37
N LYS A 153 14.21 -14.30 3.15
CA LYS A 153 14.43 -15.23 2.04
C LYS A 153 14.33 -14.52 0.67
N ILE A 154 13.38 -13.60 0.51
CA ILE A 154 13.27 -12.81 -0.72
C ILE A 154 14.52 -11.93 -0.88
N ALA A 155 14.96 -11.25 0.18
CA ALA A 155 16.15 -10.40 0.15
C ALA A 155 17.43 -11.20 -0.15
N ASP A 156 17.56 -12.41 0.38
CA ASP A 156 18.73 -13.26 0.16
C ASP A 156 18.78 -13.87 -1.26
N GLU A 157 17.64 -13.98 -1.96
CA GLU A 157 17.53 -14.67 -3.25
C GLU A 157 17.26 -13.75 -4.46
N THR A 158 17.20 -12.43 -4.26
CA THR A 158 17.01 -11.43 -5.32
C THR A 158 17.96 -10.24 -5.11
N GLU A 159 18.22 -9.49 -6.18
CA GLU A 159 18.96 -8.22 -6.13
C GLU A 159 18.01 -7.01 -5.92
N LEU A 160 16.73 -7.25 -5.67
CA LEU A 160 15.72 -6.23 -5.49
C LEU A 160 15.91 -5.47 -4.18
N GLU A 161 15.69 -4.17 -4.20
CA GLU A 161 15.46 -3.42 -2.96
C GLU A 161 14.16 -3.89 -2.29
N ILE A 162 14.24 -4.25 -1.03
CA ILE A 162 13.09 -4.71 -0.26
C ILE A 162 12.50 -3.55 0.54
N GLU A 163 11.23 -3.24 0.26
CA GLU A 163 10.46 -2.24 0.99
C GLU A 163 9.38 -2.94 1.82
N SER A 164 9.27 -2.61 3.10
CA SER A 164 8.27 -3.20 3.99
C SER A 164 7.60 -2.14 4.88
N PHE A 165 6.32 -2.37 5.20
CA PHE A 165 5.58 -1.46 6.09
C PHE A 165 6.04 -1.62 7.53
N VAL A 166 6.37 -0.48 8.16
CA VAL A 166 6.88 -0.45 9.54
C VAL A 166 5.92 0.20 10.52
N HIS A 167 5.05 1.12 10.07
CA HIS A 167 4.14 1.86 10.95
C HIS A 167 2.80 2.18 10.28
N GLY A 168 1.74 2.22 11.10
CA GLY A 168 0.41 2.69 10.72
C GLY A 168 -0.59 1.58 10.41
N ALA A 169 -1.57 1.86 9.56
CA ALA A 169 -2.71 0.97 9.34
C ALA A 169 -2.36 -0.32 8.60
N LEU A 170 -2.85 -1.46 9.12
CA LEU A 170 -2.86 -2.73 8.40
C LEU A 170 -4.18 -2.94 7.66
N CYS A 171 -4.11 -3.55 6.47
CA CYS A 171 -5.26 -4.08 5.77
C CYS A 171 -5.61 -5.47 6.33
N TYR A 172 -6.90 -5.80 6.44
CA TYR A 172 -7.33 -7.14 6.86
C TYR A 172 -7.19 -8.18 5.73
N CYS A 173 -7.43 -7.74 4.49
CA CYS A 173 -7.25 -8.53 3.28
C CYS A 173 -5.81 -8.43 2.79
N TYR A 174 -5.29 -9.45 2.12
CA TYR A 174 -4.12 -9.28 1.28
C TYR A 174 -4.35 -8.08 0.35
N SER A 175 -3.41 -7.14 0.34
CA SER A 175 -3.55 -5.91 -0.45
C SER A 175 -3.63 -6.26 -1.94
N GLY A 176 -4.63 -5.71 -2.64
CA GLY A 176 -4.95 -6.08 -4.01
C GLY A 176 -6.09 -7.09 -4.14
N GLN A 177 -6.34 -7.95 -3.15
CA GLN A 177 -7.31 -9.04 -3.21
C GLN A 177 -8.68 -8.71 -2.55
N CYS A 178 -9.04 -7.41 -2.46
CA CYS A 178 -10.26 -6.99 -1.79
C CYS A 178 -11.26 -6.37 -2.75
N LEU A 179 -12.39 -7.05 -2.97
CA LEU A 179 -13.55 -6.57 -3.72
C LEU A 179 -14.71 -6.10 -2.82
N PHE A 180 -14.54 -6.16 -1.48
CA PHE A 180 -15.64 -5.96 -0.54
C PHE A 180 -16.28 -4.57 -0.65
N SER A 181 -15.46 -3.53 -0.69
CA SER A 181 -15.94 -2.15 -0.83
C SER A 181 -16.58 -1.89 -2.21
N SER A 182 -16.09 -2.56 -3.24
CA SER A 182 -16.55 -2.48 -4.60
C SER A 182 -17.96 -3.04 -4.75
N PHE A 183 -18.17 -4.30 -4.39
CA PHE A 183 -19.45 -5.00 -4.59
C PHE A 183 -20.56 -4.53 -3.64
N ILE A 184 -20.24 -4.14 -2.41
CA ILE A 184 -21.24 -3.64 -1.45
C ILE A 184 -21.59 -2.17 -1.67
N GLY A 185 -20.65 -1.34 -2.15
CA GLY A 185 -20.85 0.11 -2.23
C GLY A 185 -20.39 0.78 -3.52
N GLY A 186 -20.00 0.04 -4.56
CA GLY A 186 -19.52 0.58 -5.84
C GLY A 186 -18.18 1.31 -5.75
N ARG A 187 -17.43 1.17 -4.64
CA ARG A 187 -16.20 1.89 -4.34
C ARG A 187 -15.01 0.94 -4.35
N SER A 188 -14.35 0.80 -5.49
CA SER A 188 -13.23 -0.13 -5.61
C SER A 188 -12.03 0.28 -4.77
N GLY A 189 -11.55 -0.65 -3.93
CA GLY A 189 -10.31 -0.50 -3.18
C GLY A 189 -9.08 -0.48 -4.10
N ASN A 190 -9.13 -1.22 -5.20
CA ASN A 190 -8.08 -1.31 -6.21
C ASN A 190 -8.06 -0.08 -7.17
N ARG A 191 -9.08 0.78 -7.04
CA ARG A 191 -9.17 2.08 -7.71
C ARG A 191 -9.12 3.25 -6.72
N GLY A 192 -8.56 3.02 -5.53
CA GLY A 192 -8.31 4.07 -4.53
C GLY A 192 -9.52 4.50 -3.69
N GLN A 193 -10.69 3.89 -3.85
CA GLN A 193 -11.94 4.38 -3.26
C GLN A 193 -12.46 3.53 -2.08
N CYS A 194 -11.60 2.75 -1.43
CA CYS A 194 -11.98 1.85 -0.35
C CYS A 194 -12.82 2.54 0.75
N ALA A 195 -14.03 2.04 1.00
CA ALA A 195 -14.92 2.50 2.08
C ALA A 195 -14.58 1.91 3.46
N GLN A 196 -13.54 1.08 3.57
CA GLN A 196 -13.10 0.39 4.78
C GLN A 196 -14.18 -0.49 5.43
N PRO A 197 -14.88 -1.39 4.73
CA PRO A 197 -15.89 -2.27 5.32
C PRO A 197 -15.30 -3.15 6.43
N CYS A 198 -14.01 -3.48 6.39
CA CYS A 198 -13.32 -4.20 7.47
C CYS A 198 -13.30 -3.42 8.81
N ARG A 199 -13.65 -2.13 8.82
CA ARG A 199 -13.74 -1.29 10.04
C ARG A 199 -15.17 -1.15 10.58
N LEU A 200 -16.11 -1.97 10.08
CA LEU A 200 -17.49 -2.01 10.54
C LEU A 200 -17.70 -3.13 11.58
N LEU A 201 -18.87 -3.09 12.21
CA LEU A 201 -19.28 -4.09 13.19
C LEU A 201 -19.83 -5.34 12.49
N TYR A 202 -19.37 -6.50 12.93
CA TYR A 202 -19.85 -7.82 12.51
C TYR A 202 -20.16 -8.69 13.72
N GLN A 203 -21.06 -9.62 13.55
CA GLN A 203 -21.48 -10.56 14.58
C GLN A 203 -21.33 -12.00 14.09
N THR A 204 -20.75 -12.87 14.91
CA THR A 204 -20.84 -14.32 14.71
C THR A 204 -22.10 -14.86 15.38
N PRO A 205 -22.63 -16.03 14.99
CA PRO A 205 -23.84 -16.60 15.60
C PRO A 205 -23.76 -16.76 17.11
N GLU A 206 -22.56 -17.01 17.65
CA GLU A 206 -22.35 -17.25 19.09
C GLU A 206 -22.06 -15.95 19.88
N ALA A 207 -21.77 -14.86 19.19
CA ALA A 207 -21.43 -13.61 19.88
C ALA A 207 -22.68 -12.93 20.44
N LYS A 208 -22.62 -12.51 21.71
CA LYS A 208 -23.72 -11.78 22.37
C LYS A 208 -23.95 -10.38 21.75
N LYS A 209 -22.93 -9.79 21.15
CA LYS A 209 -22.98 -8.45 20.54
C LYS A 209 -22.02 -8.35 19.35
N PRO A 210 -22.28 -7.46 18.38
CA PRO A 210 -21.36 -7.17 17.29
C PRO A 210 -20.02 -6.64 17.79
N GLN A 211 -18.93 -6.94 17.05
CA GLN A 211 -17.58 -6.49 17.31
C GLN A 211 -16.89 -6.10 16.01
N TYR A 212 -15.78 -5.36 16.07
CA TYR A 212 -14.96 -5.00 14.91
C TYR A 212 -14.02 -6.16 14.53
N LEU A 213 -14.61 -7.29 14.12
CA LEU A 213 -13.91 -8.56 13.90
C LEU A 213 -12.79 -8.51 12.86
N LEU A 214 -12.91 -7.58 11.90
CA LEU A 214 -11.98 -7.41 10.78
C LEU A 214 -11.07 -6.18 10.96
N SER A 215 -11.13 -5.50 12.13
CA SER A 215 -10.38 -4.27 12.36
C SER A 215 -9.03 -4.54 13.02
N LEU A 216 -7.96 -4.61 12.24
CA LEU A 216 -6.60 -4.76 12.78
C LEU A 216 -6.15 -3.50 13.52
N LYS A 217 -5.31 -3.69 14.56
CA LYS A 217 -4.52 -2.63 15.20
C LYS A 217 -3.53 -2.03 14.22
N ASP A 218 -2.99 -0.86 14.53
CA ASP A 218 -1.89 -0.30 13.76
C ASP A 218 -0.59 -1.05 14.05
N ILE A 219 0.24 -1.19 13.00
CA ILE A 219 1.59 -1.74 13.14
C ILE A 219 2.52 -0.69 13.73
N CYS A 220 3.44 -1.12 14.59
CA CYS A 220 4.60 -0.37 15.05
C CYS A 220 5.74 -1.36 15.27
N THR A 221 6.86 -1.17 14.57
CA THR A 221 8.00 -2.10 14.55
C THR A 221 9.28 -1.46 15.10
N LEU A 222 9.18 -0.41 15.92
CA LEU A 222 10.38 0.23 16.48
C LEU A 222 11.32 -0.77 17.13
N GLU A 223 10.78 -1.72 17.90
CA GLU A 223 11.55 -2.76 18.57
C GLU A 223 12.17 -3.79 17.61
N LEU A 224 11.64 -3.90 16.38
CA LEU A 224 12.11 -4.84 15.37
C LEU A 224 13.11 -4.24 14.37
N ILE A 225 13.43 -2.95 14.48
CA ILE A 225 14.35 -2.27 13.54
C ILE A 225 15.65 -3.04 13.34
N PRO A 226 16.34 -3.54 14.38
CA PRO A 226 17.56 -4.34 14.20
C PRO A 226 17.33 -5.57 13.31
N GLU A 227 16.30 -6.35 13.62
CA GLU A 227 15.98 -7.57 12.88
C GLU A 227 15.56 -7.27 11.44
N MET A 228 14.81 -6.19 11.22
CA MET A 228 14.39 -5.76 9.89
C MET A 228 15.61 -5.40 9.02
N ILE A 229 16.58 -4.66 9.57
CA ILE A 229 17.82 -4.32 8.90
C ILE A 229 18.64 -5.57 8.58
N GLU A 230 18.78 -6.50 9.53
CA GLU A 230 19.51 -7.75 9.33
C GLU A 230 18.80 -8.74 8.38
N SER A 231 17.49 -8.54 8.17
CA SER A 231 16.72 -9.30 7.18
C SER A 231 16.75 -8.70 5.77
N GLY A 232 17.57 -7.67 5.53
CA GLY A 232 17.75 -7.09 4.19
C GLY A 232 16.65 -6.11 3.77
N ILE A 233 15.81 -5.65 4.69
CA ILE A 233 14.82 -4.61 4.38
C ILE A 233 15.57 -3.27 4.24
N TYR A 234 15.58 -2.74 3.02
CA TYR A 234 16.23 -1.48 2.69
C TYR A 234 15.33 -0.26 2.99
N SER A 235 14.04 -0.33 2.66
CA SER A 235 13.12 0.80 2.77
C SER A 235 12.02 0.56 3.81
N PHE A 236 11.95 1.43 4.81
CA PHE A 236 10.98 1.41 5.91
C PHE A 236 9.80 2.31 5.58
N LYS A 237 8.73 1.71 5.06
CA LYS A 237 7.53 2.43 4.61
C LYS A 237 6.56 2.71 5.74
N ILE A 238 6.23 3.99 5.90
CA ILE A 238 5.23 4.46 6.86
C ILE A 238 3.88 4.61 6.14
N GLU A 239 2.82 3.95 6.62
CA GLU A 239 1.45 4.15 6.11
C GLU A 239 0.83 5.40 6.72
N GLY A 240 0.28 6.30 5.88
CA GLY A 240 -0.31 7.50 6.43
C GLY A 240 -0.66 8.64 5.48
N ARG A 241 -0.84 8.44 4.16
CA ARG A 241 -1.15 9.51 3.19
C ARG A 241 -2.37 10.38 3.54
N MET A 242 -3.31 9.86 4.32
CA MET A 242 -4.47 10.62 4.81
C MET A 242 -4.26 11.19 6.22
N LYS A 243 -3.04 11.17 6.74
CA LYS A 243 -2.70 11.70 8.05
C LYS A 243 -2.21 13.15 7.96
N LYS A 244 -2.21 13.83 9.10
CA LYS A 244 -1.74 15.21 9.23
C LYS A 244 -0.21 15.29 9.18
N PRO A 245 0.37 16.46 8.90
CA PRO A 245 1.81 16.69 8.86
C PRO A 245 2.55 16.24 10.13
N GLU A 246 1.96 16.51 11.30
CA GLU A 246 2.54 16.15 12.59
C GLU A 246 2.73 14.63 12.74
N TYR A 247 1.81 13.83 12.17
CA TYR A 247 1.94 12.38 12.17
C TYR A 247 3.07 11.92 11.25
N ALA A 248 3.12 12.44 10.02
CA ALA A 248 4.15 12.06 9.06
C ALA A 248 5.55 12.38 9.60
N ALA A 249 5.71 13.59 10.16
CA ALA A 249 6.97 14.03 10.75
C ALA A 249 7.36 13.20 11.99
N ALA A 250 6.48 13.07 12.97
CA ALA A 250 6.81 12.36 14.21
C ALA A 250 7.19 10.91 13.98
N VAL A 251 6.46 10.20 13.09
CA VAL A 251 6.78 8.80 12.78
C VAL A 251 8.10 8.71 12.02
N ALA A 252 8.33 9.55 10.99
CA ALA A 252 9.59 9.56 10.25
C ALA A 252 10.78 9.84 11.18
N PHE A 253 10.66 10.84 12.06
CA PHE A 253 11.67 11.18 13.04
C PHE A 253 12.02 10.01 13.97
N GLN A 254 11.03 9.30 14.51
CA GLN A 254 11.29 8.18 15.41
C GLN A 254 11.96 7.01 14.67
N TYR A 255 11.50 6.65 13.47
CA TYR A 255 12.12 5.57 12.72
C TYR A 255 13.54 5.93 12.28
N ARG A 256 13.81 7.19 11.86
CA ARG A 256 15.17 7.64 11.55
C ARG A 256 16.07 7.59 12.79
N LYS A 257 15.61 8.14 13.92
CA LYS A 257 16.33 8.13 15.19
C LYS A 257 16.76 6.72 15.61
N TYR A 258 15.85 5.76 15.54
CA TYR A 258 16.11 4.40 15.99
C TYR A 258 16.89 3.56 14.97
N ALA A 259 16.73 3.82 13.68
CA ALA A 259 17.59 3.23 12.66
C ALA A 259 19.04 3.73 12.80
N ASP A 260 19.25 5.04 12.98
CA ASP A 260 20.57 5.63 13.21
C ASP A 260 21.20 5.13 14.53
N LEU A 261 20.40 4.95 15.57
CA LEU A 261 20.88 4.39 16.85
C LEU A 261 21.42 2.98 16.68
N TYR A 262 20.72 2.12 15.93
CA TYR A 262 21.17 0.76 15.65
C TYR A 262 22.47 0.76 14.83
N LEU A 263 22.51 1.53 13.73
CA LEU A 263 23.69 1.65 12.88
C LEU A 263 24.89 2.20 13.63
N LYS A 264 24.69 3.18 14.51
CA LYS A 264 25.74 3.70 15.39
C LYS A 264 26.34 2.59 16.26
N TYR A 265 25.50 1.78 16.92
CA TYR A 265 26.00 0.66 17.72
C TYR A 265 26.70 -0.40 16.87
N TYR A 266 26.24 -0.61 15.64
CA TYR A 266 26.88 -1.52 14.69
C TYR A 266 28.29 -1.05 14.33
N GLU A 267 28.49 0.25 14.11
CA GLU A 267 29.80 0.86 13.81
C GLU A 267 30.72 0.93 15.04
N GLU A 268 30.19 1.09 16.24
CA GLU A 268 30.92 1.11 17.51
C GLU A 268 31.37 -0.28 17.98
N CYS A 269 31.08 -1.35 17.23
CA CYS A 269 31.43 -2.72 17.60
C CYS A 269 32.97 -2.89 17.71
N PRO A 270 33.50 -3.41 18.82
CA PRO A 270 34.90 -3.73 18.98
C PRO A 270 35.38 -4.76 17.95
N ALA A 271 36.66 -4.62 17.54
CA ALA A 271 37.24 -5.60 16.61
C ALA A 271 37.22 -7.02 17.21
N GLY A 272 36.71 -7.98 16.45
CA GLY A 272 36.61 -9.38 16.81
C GLY A 272 35.26 -9.81 17.40
N GLU A 273 34.33 -8.89 17.61
CA GLU A 273 32.92 -9.23 17.94
C GLU A 273 32.04 -9.17 16.69
N ASP A 274 30.87 -9.85 16.73
CA ASP A 274 29.86 -9.75 15.70
C ASP A 274 29.09 -8.41 15.83
N PRO A 275 29.18 -7.51 14.85
CA PRO A 275 28.57 -6.19 14.92
C PRO A 275 27.05 -6.23 15.10
N ALA A 276 26.35 -7.17 14.46
CA ALA A 276 24.90 -7.30 14.58
C ALA A 276 24.50 -7.72 16.00
N ALA A 277 25.16 -8.75 16.54
CA ALA A 277 24.91 -9.21 17.91
C ALA A 277 25.26 -8.12 18.96
N TYR A 278 26.35 -7.39 18.74
CA TYR A 278 26.77 -6.27 19.60
C TYR A 278 25.74 -5.15 19.62
N ALA A 279 25.26 -4.73 18.44
CA ALA A 279 24.27 -3.67 18.31
C ALA A 279 22.90 -4.09 18.86
N MET A 280 22.42 -5.31 18.53
CA MET A 280 21.13 -5.84 19.03
C MET A 280 21.07 -5.87 20.55
N LYS A 281 22.15 -6.26 21.22
CA LYS A 281 22.23 -6.29 22.68
C LYS A 281 22.08 -4.93 23.35
N ARG A 282 22.47 -3.85 22.67
CA ARG A 282 22.43 -2.47 23.18
C ARG A 282 21.22 -1.69 22.75
N TYR A 283 20.59 -2.14 21.69
CA TYR A 283 19.41 -1.48 21.15
C TYR A 283 18.21 -1.59 22.10
N SER A 284 17.59 -0.46 22.34
CA SER A 284 16.34 -0.40 23.09
C SER A 284 15.53 0.84 22.70
N VAL A 285 14.22 0.69 22.68
CA VAL A 285 13.26 1.77 22.41
C VAL A 285 12.82 2.35 23.75
N ARG A 286 12.85 3.69 23.87
CA ARG A 286 12.37 4.38 25.05
C ARG A 286 10.85 4.33 25.09
N GLU A 287 10.30 4.06 26.28
CA GLU A 287 8.85 3.97 26.46
C GLU A 287 8.16 5.33 26.16
N GLU A 288 8.82 6.46 26.46
CA GLU A 288 8.28 7.79 26.15
C GLU A 288 8.06 8.01 24.65
N ASP A 289 9.00 7.54 23.82
CA ASP A 289 8.91 7.67 22.37
C ASP A 289 7.77 6.80 21.81
N ARG A 290 7.64 5.59 22.33
CA ARG A 290 6.51 4.69 21.99
C ARG A 290 5.17 5.26 22.45
N GLN A 291 5.11 5.81 23.65
CA GLN A 291 3.92 6.45 24.20
C GLN A 291 3.52 7.68 23.41
N MET A 292 4.48 8.48 22.93
CA MET A 292 4.24 9.62 22.06
C MET A 292 3.53 9.19 20.76
N LEU A 293 3.99 8.11 20.12
CA LEU A 293 3.34 7.58 18.91
C LEU A 293 1.93 7.05 19.18
N LEU A 294 1.70 6.40 20.32
CA LEU A 294 0.36 5.98 20.77
C LEU A 294 -0.58 7.17 20.97
N ASP A 295 -0.08 8.24 21.58
CA ASP A 295 -0.85 9.46 21.87
C ASP A 295 -1.20 10.21 20.58
N LEU A 296 -0.30 10.15 19.59
CA LEU A 296 -0.52 10.77 18.30
C LEU A 296 -1.61 10.04 17.48
N TYR A 297 -1.52 8.71 17.37
CA TYR A 297 -2.56 7.90 16.74
C TYR A 297 -2.36 6.39 16.97
N ASN A 298 -3.43 5.69 17.38
CA ASN A 298 -3.47 4.23 17.44
C ASN A 298 -4.90 3.69 17.31
N ARG A 299 -5.07 2.47 16.79
CA ARG A 299 -6.36 1.75 16.74
C ARG A 299 -6.39 0.64 17.79
N GLY A 300 -6.59 1.02 19.06
CA GLY A 300 -6.64 0.06 20.16
C GLY A 300 -5.27 -0.50 20.57
N GLY A 301 -4.22 0.31 20.39
CA GLY A 301 -2.84 -0.03 20.66
C GLY A 301 -2.06 -0.39 19.40
N PHE A 302 -0.81 -0.79 19.57
CA PHE A 302 0.09 -1.25 18.52
C PHE A 302 0.25 -2.77 18.52
N HIS A 303 0.66 -3.30 17.37
CA HIS A 303 1.10 -4.67 17.15
C HIS A 303 2.28 -4.69 16.16
N THR A 304 3.14 -5.69 16.23
CA THR A 304 4.29 -5.83 15.31
C THR A 304 3.90 -6.39 13.92
N GLY A 305 2.60 -6.45 13.60
CA GLY A 305 2.14 -7.01 12.33
C GLY A 305 2.30 -8.52 12.26
N TYR A 306 2.56 -9.03 11.06
CA TYR A 306 2.71 -10.45 10.79
C TYR A 306 4.17 -10.94 10.90
N TYR A 307 5.15 -10.10 11.19
CA TYR A 307 6.56 -10.49 11.19
C TYR A 307 6.86 -11.68 12.11
N HIS A 308 6.22 -11.75 13.27
CA HIS A 308 6.34 -12.86 14.23
C HIS A 308 5.00 -13.52 14.58
N THR A 309 3.90 -13.02 14.05
CA THR A 309 2.55 -13.49 14.37
C THR A 309 1.80 -13.80 13.08
N GLN A 310 1.36 -15.03 12.90
CA GLN A 310 0.64 -15.40 11.69
C GLN A 310 -0.78 -14.80 11.62
N ASN A 311 -1.51 -14.81 12.74
CA ASN A 311 -2.81 -14.18 12.95
C ASN A 311 -3.24 -14.38 14.42
N GLY A 312 -4.27 -13.70 14.89
CA GLY A 312 -4.80 -13.92 16.23
C GLY A 312 -5.60 -12.72 16.78
N ARG A 313 -6.17 -12.91 17.95
CA ARG A 313 -7.03 -11.93 18.61
C ARG A 313 -6.26 -10.67 19.01
N GLU A 314 -5.00 -10.79 19.36
CA GLU A 314 -4.10 -9.70 19.77
C GLU A 314 -3.83 -8.70 18.64
N MET A 315 -3.94 -9.13 17.37
CA MET A 315 -3.80 -8.26 16.23
C MET A 315 -5.04 -7.41 15.95
N VAL A 316 -6.21 -7.75 16.54
CA VAL A 316 -7.51 -7.16 16.20
C VAL A 316 -7.94 -6.15 17.27
N SER A 317 -8.44 -5.00 16.83
CA SER A 317 -9.08 -3.99 17.69
C SER A 317 -10.59 -4.22 17.73
N LEU A 318 -11.03 -5.15 18.56
CA LEU A 318 -12.43 -5.62 18.62
C LEU A 318 -13.44 -4.55 19.05
N ASN A 319 -12.98 -3.55 19.81
CA ASN A 319 -13.86 -2.58 20.46
C ASN A 319 -13.88 -1.21 19.75
N ARG A 320 -12.90 -0.93 18.86
CA ARG A 320 -12.74 0.39 18.26
C ARG A 320 -12.03 0.35 16.91
N PRO A 321 -12.60 0.98 15.84
CA PRO A 321 -12.04 0.94 14.50
C PRO A 321 -11.14 2.14 14.17
N ASN A 322 -11.13 3.16 15.02
CA ASN A 322 -10.44 4.45 14.84
C ASN A 322 -9.50 4.74 16.02
N HIS A 323 -9.00 5.97 16.11
CA HIS A 323 -8.09 6.39 17.18
C HIS A 323 -8.67 6.10 18.57
N ALA A 324 -7.96 5.31 19.36
CA ALA A 324 -8.37 4.90 20.69
C ALA A 324 -7.90 5.85 21.79
N GLY A 325 -6.92 6.71 21.48
CA GLY A 325 -6.27 7.57 22.47
C GLY A 325 -5.39 6.79 23.44
N VAL A 326 -5.00 7.49 24.50
CA VAL A 326 -4.22 6.92 25.63
C VAL A 326 -4.91 7.19 26.95
N PRO A 327 -4.69 6.37 28.01
CA PRO A 327 -5.25 6.58 29.34
C PRO A 327 -4.96 7.99 29.85
N ALA A 328 -6.00 8.79 30.08
CA ALA A 328 -5.87 10.18 30.53
C ALA A 328 -6.28 10.36 31.98
N VAL A 329 -7.45 9.84 32.37
CA VAL A 329 -7.99 10.02 33.72
C VAL A 329 -8.65 8.75 34.22
N LYS A 330 -8.58 8.52 35.53
CA LYS A 330 -9.31 7.48 36.24
C LYS A 330 -10.47 8.11 37.00
N VAL A 331 -11.68 7.71 36.69
CA VAL A 331 -12.90 8.25 37.27
C VAL A 331 -13.06 7.83 38.73
N LEU A 332 -13.30 8.77 39.63
CA LEU A 332 -13.46 8.53 41.08
C LEU A 332 -14.91 8.64 41.52
N ALA A 333 -15.61 9.72 41.14
CA ALA A 333 -16.97 9.97 41.57
C ALA A 333 -17.73 10.82 40.55
N LYS A 334 -19.06 10.72 40.55
CA LYS A 334 -19.94 11.62 39.78
C LYS A 334 -20.95 12.30 40.74
N LYS A 335 -21.06 13.60 40.65
CA LYS A 335 -22.07 14.39 41.39
C LYS A 335 -22.80 15.31 40.40
N GLY A 336 -24.04 14.96 40.07
CA GLY A 336 -24.84 15.67 39.10
C GLY A 336 -24.20 15.72 37.70
N ARG A 337 -23.82 16.89 37.24
CA ARG A 337 -23.16 17.12 35.93
C ARG A 337 -21.64 17.25 36.02
N ASN A 338 -21.03 16.86 37.10
CA ASN A 338 -19.58 16.87 37.28
C ASN A 338 -19.05 15.53 37.69
N VAL A 339 -17.94 15.12 37.05
CA VAL A 339 -17.17 13.94 37.37
C VAL A 339 -15.83 14.38 37.94
N THR A 340 -15.51 13.83 39.12
CA THR A 340 -14.17 13.93 39.71
C THR A 340 -13.35 12.78 39.22
N ALA A 341 -12.22 13.06 38.61
CA ALA A 341 -11.30 12.03 38.10
C ALA A 341 -9.86 12.36 38.50
N LYS A 342 -9.02 11.33 38.63
CA LYS A 342 -7.59 11.47 38.89
C LYS A 342 -6.83 11.40 37.55
N ALA A 343 -5.99 12.40 37.31
CA ALA A 343 -5.13 12.45 36.13
C ALA A 343 -4.09 11.32 36.15
N LEU A 344 -4.00 10.52 35.08
CA LEU A 344 -3.04 9.44 34.90
C LEU A 344 -1.78 9.91 34.15
N THR A 345 -1.88 11.03 33.48
CA THR A 345 -0.79 11.74 32.75
C THR A 345 -0.95 13.23 32.97
N ASP A 346 0.03 14.03 32.63
CA ASP A 346 -0.13 15.48 32.57
C ASP A 346 -1.15 15.85 31.49
N LEU A 347 -2.06 16.73 31.85
CA LEU A 347 -3.08 17.28 30.96
C LEU A 347 -2.80 18.77 30.76
N TYR A 348 -3.02 19.23 29.53
CA TYR A 348 -2.79 20.62 29.16
C TYR A 348 -4.06 21.25 28.56
N PRO A 349 -4.15 22.59 28.54
CA PRO A 349 -5.24 23.27 27.86
C PRO A 349 -5.38 22.77 26.41
N GLN A 350 -6.64 22.66 25.98
CA GLN A 350 -7.00 22.12 24.64
C GLN A 350 -6.77 20.59 24.43
N ASP A 351 -6.28 19.87 25.44
CA ASP A 351 -6.33 18.39 25.38
C ASP A 351 -7.79 17.93 25.31
N ILE A 352 -8.05 16.87 24.55
CA ILE A 352 -9.40 16.31 24.39
C ILE A 352 -9.48 14.95 25.06
N ILE A 353 -10.39 14.82 26.04
CA ILE A 353 -10.74 13.58 26.70
C ILE A 353 -12.09 13.12 26.15
N GLU A 354 -12.14 11.90 25.64
CA GLU A 354 -13.38 11.28 25.19
C GLU A 354 -14.19 10.78 26.39
N LEU A 355 -15.48 11.13 26.41
CA LEU A 355 -16.42 10.72 27.46
C LEU A 355 -17.14 9.45 27.05
N PRO A 356 -17.71 8.66 27.99
CA PRO A 356 -18.52 7.50 27.67
C PRO A 356 -19.71 7.87 26.77
N MET A 357 -20.00 7.01 25.81
CA MET A 357 -21.12 7.22 24.87
C MET A 357 -22.46 7.15 25.60
N ARG A 358 -23.28 8.17 25.44
CA ARG A 358 -24.63 8.23 26.00
C ARG A 358 -25.61 7.36 25.20
N LYS A 359 -26.64 6.84 25.86
CA LYS A 359 -27.65 6.02 25.21
C LYS A 359 -28.36 6.78 24.08
N GLY A 360 -28.49 6.15 22.91
CA GLY A 360 -29.10 6.75 21.73
C GLY A 360 -28.20 7.74 20.94
N ARG A 361 -26.92 7.86 21.27
CA ARG A 361 -25.96 8.61 20.50
C ARG A 361 -25.10 7.68 19.62
N GLU A 362 -24.72 8.17 18.46
CA GLU A 362 -23.82 7.44 17.54
C GLU A 362 -22.34 7.74 17.81
N LYS A 363 -22.06 8.85 18.49
CA LYS A 363 -20.68 9.29 18.81
C LYS A 363 -20.57 9.63 20.28
N ALA A 364 -19.38 9.40 20.84
CA ALA A 364 -19.02 9.83 22.18
C ALA A 364 -18.92 11.37 22.26
N ASP A 365 -19.25 11.93 23.41
CA ASP A 365 -19.00 13.33 23.71
C ASP A 365 -17.53 13.54 24.07
N ASN A 366 -17.04 14.77 23.96
CA ASN A 366 -15.67 15.14 24.27
C ASN A 366 -15.63 16.23 25.34
N TYR A 367 -14.64 16.15 26.23
CA TYR A 367 -14.27 17.23 27.13
C TYR A 367 -12.95 17.86 26.68
N THR A 368 -12.93 19.15 26.47
CA THR A 368 -11.70 19.91 26.20
C THR A 368 -11.18 20.50 27.53
N CYS A 369 -9.94 20.11 27.86
CA CYS A 369 -9.29 20.62 29.08
C CYS A 369 -9.13 22.14 29.01
N LYS A 370 -9.46 22.82 30.09
CA LYS A 370 -9.32 24.28 30.20
C LYS A 370 -8.00 24.67 30.85
N ASP A 371 -7.57 23.90 31.84
CA ASP A 371 -6.42 24.18 32.68
C ASP A 371 -5.43 23.02 32.65
N ALA A 372 -4.18 23.32 32.96
CA ALA A 372 -3.16 22.29 33.13
C ALA A 372 -3.38 21.53 34.46
N VAL A 373 -3.30 20.19 34.39
CA VAL A 373 -3.44 19.29 35.56
C VAL A 373 -2.29 18.29 35.54
N ARG A 374 -1.47 18.28 36.58
CA ARG A 374 -0.36 17.33 36.72
C ARG A 374 -0.86 15.93 37.02
N LYS A 375 -0.12 14.95 36.56
CA LYS A 375 -0.32 13.52 36.88
C LYS A 375 -0.50 13.31 38.37
N GLY A 376 -1.53 12.54 38.74
CA GLY A 376 -1.87 12.25 40.16
C GLY A 376 -2.84 13.23 40.80
N MET A 377 -3.05 14.41 40.22
CA MET A 377 -3.99 15.42 40.74
C MET A 377 -5.43 15.10 40.30
N ASN A 378 -6.40 15.65 41.03
CA ASN A 378 -7.80 15.51 40.68
C ASN A 378 -8.22 16.61 39.69
N VAL A 379 -9.04 16.25 38.74
CA VAL A 379 -9.66 17.11 37.73
C VAL A 379 -11.18 16.97 37.80
N GLN A 380 -11.88 18.11 37.63
CA GLN A 380 -13.34 18.18 37.55
C GLN A 380 -13.73 18.26 36.08
N ILE A 381 -14.47 17.26 35.62
CA ILE A 381 -14.89 17.15 34.21
C ILE A 381 -16.39 17.36 34.14
N PRO A 382 -16.85 18.47 33.52
CA PRO A 382 -18.27 18.68 33.27
C PRO A 382 -18.79 17.63 32.27
N VAL A 383 -19.93 17.05 32.60
CA VAL A 383 -20.58 16.01 31.78
C VAL A 383 -22.08 16.25 31.69
N PHE A 384 -22.75 15.63 30.76
CA PHE A 384 -24.21 15.61 30.73
C PHE A 384 -24.78 14.75 31.86
N ALA A 385 -25.99 15.04 32.30
CA ALA A 385 -26.62 14.34 33.42
C ALA A 385 -26.75 12.82 33.14
N ASP A 386 -27.04 12.45 31.89
CA ASP A 386 -27.22 11.10 31.38
C ASP A 386 -25.90 10.42 30.95
N THR A 387 -24.73 11.07 31.08
CA THR A 387 -23.43 10.43 30.80
C THR A 387 -23.26 9.21 31.71
N PRO A 388 -23.01 8.03 31.17
CA PRO A 388 -22.75 6.83 31.96
C PRO A 388 -21.56 7.04 32.89
N PHE A 389 -21.61 6.43 34.05
CA PHE A 389 -20.58 6.51 35.07
C PHE A 389 -20.28 5.13 35.63
N LYS A 390 -19.00 4.82 35.70
CA LYS A 390 -18.48 3.68 36.43
C LYS A 390 -17.24 4.11 37.21
N ARG A 391 -17.21 3.86 38.51
CA ARG A 391 -16.02 4.13 39.32
C ARG A 391 -14.85 3.28 38.83
N ASP A 392 -13.65 3.85 38.88
CA ASP A 392 -12.40 3.29 38.41
C ASP A 392 -12.30 3.08 36.87
N GLU A 393 -13.29 3.56 36.11
CA GLU A 393 -13.23 3.58 34.66
C GLU A 393 -12.14 4.56 34.18
N ILE A 394 -11.46 4.17 33.09
CA ILE A 394 -10.42 5.00 32.47
C ILE A 394 -11.00 5.69 31.23
N TRP A 395 -10.90 7.03 31.21
CA TRP A 395 -11.23 7.80 30.03
C TRP A 395 -9.96 8.19 29.27
N MET A 396 -10.06 8.21 27.96
CA MET A 396 -8.93 8.30 27.05
C MET A 396 -8.72 9.71 26.54
N ARG A 397 -7.48 10.18 26.48
CA ARG A 397 -7.09 11.37 25.72
C ARG A 397 -6.98 11.01 24.25
N THR A 398 -7.75 11.68 23.40
CA THR A 398 -7.77 11.50 21.95
C THR A 398 -7.08 12.63 21.17
N ARG A 399 -6.66 13.68 21.90
CA ARG A 399 -5.82 14.76 21.37
C ARG A 399 -4.91 15.27 22.49
N ASN A 400 -3.62 15.30 22.20
CA ASN A 400 -2.59 15.94 23.00
C ASN A 400 -2.17 17.23 22.30
N SER A 401 -2.66 18.38 22.81
CA SER A 401 -2.43 19.68 22.17
C SER A 401 -0.97 20.09 22.22
N THR A 402 -0.32 19.97 23.38
CA THR A 402 1.10 20.30 23.54
C THR A 402 2.00 19.50 22.62
N LEU A 403 1.75 18.19 22.48
CA LEU A 403 2.49 17.36 21.54
C LEU A 403 2.33 17.84 20.10
N ILE A 404 1.09 18.13 19.70
CA ILE A 404 0.80 18.58 18.33
C ILE A 404 1.48 19.93 18.08
N ASP A 405 1.40 20.87 19.01
CA ASP A 405 1.99 22.20 18.88
C ASP A 405 3.52 22.12 18.82
N THR A 406 4.15 21.30 19.66
CA THR A 406 5.61 21.04 19.61
C THR A 406 6.04 20.48 18.25
N LEU A 407 5.33 19.47 17.75
CA LEU A 407 5.65 18.87 16.45
C LEU A 407 5.44 19.86 15.28
N ARG A 408 4.43 20.73 15.39
CA ARG A 408 4.22 21.79 14.41
C ARG A 408 5.34 22.82 14.41
N GLU A 409 5.75 23.27 15.57
CA GLU A 409 6.85 24.23 15.71
C GLU A 409 8.17 23.64 15.19
N GLU A 410 8.47 22.38 15.53
CA GLU A 410 9.73 21.73 15.19
C GLU A 410 9.82 21.37 13.70
N PHE A 411 8.78 20.76 13.12
CA PHE A 411 8.86 20.14 11.80
C PHE A 411 7.97 20.80 10.74
N VAL A 412 6.83 21.35 11.10
CA VAL A 412 5.86 21.90 10.12
C VAL A 412 6.19 23.36 9.82
N ASN A 413 6.41 24.15 10.87
CA ASN A 413 6.76 25.57 10.76
C ASN A 413 8.28 25.79 10.63
N GLY A 414 9.06 24.80 11.03
CA GLY A 414 10.53 24.80 10.91
C GLY A 414 10.96 24.79 9.44
N LYS A 415 11.90 25.64 9.08
CA LYS A 415 12.52 25.65 7.75
C LYS A 415 13.84 24.89 7.80
N ILE A 416 13.92 23.86 6.99
CA ILE A 416 15.20 23.19 6.74
C ILE A 416 16.03 24.09 5.86
N LYS A 417 17.31 24.15 6.14
CA LYS A 417 18.29 24.87 5.32
C LYS A 417 19.43 23.95 4.92
N GLU A 418 19.72 23.92 3.64
CA GLU A 418 20.92 23.25 3.14
C GLU A 418 22.16 24.08 3.47
N ARG A 419 23.15 23.42 4.05
CA ARG A 419 24.42 24.09 4.41
C ARG A 419 25.30 24.27 3.19
N ILE A 420 25.67 25.53 2.91
CA ILE A 420 26.52 25.89 1.80
C ILE A 420 27.84 26.49 2.28
N CYS A 421 28.89 26.30 1.46
CA CYS A 421 30.15 27.01 1.59
C CYS A 421 30.22 28.10 0.51
N GLY A 422 30.73 29.29 0.87
CA GLY A 422 30.86 30.39 -0.05
C GLY A 422 32.23 31.01 -0.07
N THR A 423 32.63 31.56 -1.23
CA THR A 423 33.83 32.43 -1.37
C THR A 423 33.42 33.70 -2.13
N PHE A 424 33.49 34.81 -1.45
CA PHE A 424 33.24 36.12 -2.05
C PHE A 424 34.55 36.85 -2.34
N ARG A 425 34.71 37.40 -3.55
CA ARG A 425 35.85 38.16 -3.97
C ARG A 425 35.46 39.55 -4.44
N LEU A 426 36.18 40.56 -3.99
CA LEU A 426 35.96 41.96 -4.34
C LEU A 426 37.30 42.69 -4.45
N TYR A 427 37.78 42.93 -5.64
CA TYR A 427 39.02 43.65 -5.91
C TYR A 427 38.79 44.92 -6.73
N PRO A 428 39.65 45.95 -6.59
CA PRO A 428 39.45 47.20 -7.34
C PRO A 428 39.41 46.98 -8.87
N GLN A 429 38.42 47.60 -9.53
CA GLN A 429 38.23 47.52 -10.95
C GLN A 429 37.80 46.13 -11.51
N GLU A 430 37.67 45.14 -10.67
CA GLU A 430 37.19 43.80 -11.02
C GLU A 430 35.68 43.64 -10.73
N LYS A 431 35.05 42.67 -11.36
CA LYS A 431 33.68 42.31 -11.02
C LYS A 431 33.66 41.57 -9.68
N ALA A 432 32.74 41.93 -8.81
CA ALA A 432 32.47 41.16 -7.60
C ALA A 432 32.08 39.73 -7.97
N THR A 433 32.65 38.72 -7.36
CA THR A 433 32.29 37.31 -7.61
C THR A 433 31.86 36.62 -6.34
N LEU A 434 30.82 35.78 -6.44
CA LEU A 434 30.38 34.89 -5.36
C LEU A 434 30.37 33.47 -5.86
N THR A 435 31.25 32.64 -5.32
CA THR A 435 31.22 31.19 -5.51
C THR A 435 30.44 30.57 -4.38
N VAL A 436 29.49 29.69 -4.66
CA VAL A 436 28.74 28.94 -3.67
C VAL A 436 28.74 27.47 -4.01
N LYS A 437 28.85 26.64 -2.98
CA LYS A 437 28.93 25.18 -3.10
C LYS A 437 27.98 24.52 -2.13
N CYS A 438 27.17 23.56 -2.65
CA CYS A 438 26.32 22.67 -1.87
C CYS A 438 26.53 21.25 -2.37
N ARG A 439 26.96 20.35 -1.49
CA ARG A 439 27.28 18.97 -1.85
C ARG A 439 28.28 18.91 -3.02
N ASP A 440 27.87 18.33 -4.15
CA ASP A 440 28.67 18.21 -5.37
C ASP A 440 28.40 19.31 -6.44
N ALA A 441 27.49 20.25 -6.13
CA ALA A 441 27.20 21.40 -6.98
C ALA A 441 28.01 22.61 -6.55
N GLU A 442 28.70 23.25 -7.51
CA GLU A 442 29.49 24.47 -7.29
C GLU A 442 29.25 25.42 -8.47
N ILE A 443 28.95 26.67 -8.18
CA ILE A 443 28.75 27.71 -9.17
C ILE A 443 29.45 29.00 -8.77
N THR A 444 29.78 29.83 -9.75
CA THR A 444 30.32 31.16 -9.54
C THR A 444 29.50 32.18 -10.36
N VAL A 445 29.03 33.22 -9.70
CA VAL A 445 28.30 34.33 -10.33
C VAL A 445 29.16 35.60 -10.21
N ALA A 446 29.14 36.41 -11.27
CA ALA A 446 29.87 37.68 -11.33
C ALA A 446 28.87 38.84 -11.37
N GLY A 447 28.92 39.71 -10.37
CA GLY A 447 28.09 40.90 -10.28
C GLY A 447 28.74 42.14 -10.89
N GLU A 448 28.43 43.31 -10.35
CA GLU A 448 28.98 44.60 -10.80
C GLU A 448 30.44 44.77 -10.48
N LYS A 449 31.09 45.68 -11.20
CA LYS A 449 32.48 46.10 -10.94
C LYS A 449 32.58 46.85 -9.62
N ALA A 450 33.59 46.50 -8.84
CA ALA A 450 33.95 47.24 -7.65
C ALA A 450 34.37 48.66 -8.00
N GLN A 451 33.85 49.63 -7.31
CA GLN A 451 34.25 51.04 -7.39
C GLN A 451 35.34 51.34 -6.36
N GLU A 452 36.10 52.39 -6.60
CA GLU A 452 37.01 52.93 -5.60
C GLU A 452 36.19 53.65 -4.54
N ALA A 453 36.52 53.39 -3.25
CA ALA A 453 35.80 54.04 -2.13
C ALA A 453 36.21 55.51 -2.01
N LEU A 454 35.25 56.40 -2.23
CA LEU A 454 35.49 57.86 -2.13
C LEU A 454 35.59 58.35 -0.68
N SER A 455 34.97 57.65 0.29
CA SER A 455 34.96 58.06 1.71
C SER A 455 35.26 56.93 2.66
N GLN A 456 34.42 55.89 2.72
CA GLN A 456 34.57 54.73 3.58
C GLN A 456 34.58 53.43 2.76
N PRO A 457 35.69 52.63 2.81
CA PRO A 457 35.68 51.29 2.23
C PRO A 457 34.65 50.37 2.92
N MET A 458 34.14 49.39 2.21
CA MET A 458 33.24 48.39 2.81
C MET A 458 34.02 47.51 3.80
N SER A 459 33.47 47.42 5.04
CA SER A 459 34.04 46.49 6.01
C SER A 459 33.63 45.04 5.72
N ARG A 460 34.58 44.12 6.03
CA ARG A 460 34.37 42.68 5.90
C ARG A 460 33.10 42.21 6.63
N GLU A 461 32.92 42.66 7.86
CA GLU A 461 31.79 42.27 8.72
C GLU A 461 30.44 42.67 8.09
N ARG A 462 30.43 43.86 7.46
CA ARG A 462 29.20 44.33 6.80
C ARG A 462 28.86 43.54 5.57
N ILE A 463 29.84 43.13 4.78
CA ILE A 463 29.64 42.24 3.60
C ILE A 463 29.18 40.86 4.07
N GLU A 464 29.89 40.23 5.01
CA GLU A 464 29.54 38.91 5.52
C GLU A 464 28.13 38.90 6.14
N LYS A 465 27.80 39.90 6.96
CA LYS A 465 26.43 40.03 7.52
C LYS A 465 25.37 40.12 6.44
N GLN A 466 25.65 40.79 5.32
CA GLN A 466 24.68 40.93 4.24
C GLN A 466 24.55 39.66 3.39
N LEU A 467 25.66 39.03 3.05
CA LEU A 467 25.67 37.75 2.30
C LEU A 467 24.98 36.63 3.08
N ARG A 468 25.16 36.57 4.41
CA ARG A 468 24.51 35.58 5.28
C ARG A 468 23.00 35.77 5.46
N LYS A 469 22.39 36.82 4.91
CA LYS A 469 20.92 37.02 4.92
C LYS A 469 20.23 36.16 3.88
N THR A 470 20.13 34.87 4.15
CA THR A 470 19.54 33.87 3.26
C THR A 470 18.12 33.45 3.67
N GLY A 471 17.44 34.26 4.51
CA GLY A 471 16.16 33.92 5.14
C GLY A 471 15.03 33.44 4.22
N ASN A 472 14.99 33.91 2.96
CA ASN A 472 13.98 33.60 1.97
C ASN A 472 14.39 32.47 1.00
N THR A 473 15.50 31.77 1.27
CA THR A 473 15.99 30.66 0.43
C THR A 473 16.12 29.41 1.28
N GLU A 474 16.26 28.26 0.64
CA GLU A 474 16.50 26.97 1.28
C GLU A 474 17.97 26.75 1.69
N PHE A 475 18.80 27.83 1.68
CA PHE A 475 20.25 27.75 1.98
C PHE A 475 20.63 28.52 3.22
N GLU A 476 21.71 28.07 3.90
CA GLU A 476 22.43 28.82 4.92
C GLU A 476 23.94 28.65 4.78
N PHE A 477 24.69 29.75 4.94
CA PHE A 477 26.17 29.67 4.91
C PHE A 477 26.71 29.04 6.20
N SER A 478 27.22 27.83 6.12
CA SER A 478 28.04 27.19 7.16
C SER A 478 29.41 27.79 7.18
N PHE A 479 29.98 28.07 6.02
CA PHE A 479 31.28 28.73 5.85
C PHE A 479 31.19 29.79 4.74
N LEU A 480 31.77 30.99 4.99
CA LEU A 480 31.88 32.06 4.01
C LEU A 480 33.26 32.69 4.12
N LYS A 481 34.08 32.53 3.10
CA LYS A 481 35.35 33.17 2.94
C LYS A 481 35.17 34.49 2.18
N THR A 482 35.78 35.57 2.65
CA THR A 482 35.75 36.85 1.98
C THR A 482 37.16 37.33 1.66
N GLU A 483 37.44 37.64 0.39
CA GLU A 483 38.68 38.19 -0.13
C GLU A 483 38.37 39.58 -0.67
N ILE A 484 38.88 40.59 0.03
CA ILE A 484 38.50 41.99 -0.22
C ILE A 484 39.78 42.79 -0.38
N GLY A 485 39.94 43.50 -1.52
CA GLY A 485 41.00 44.44 -1.79
C GLY A 485 40.88 45.71 -0.98
N GLU A 486 41.94 46.52 -0.98
CA GLU A 486 41.94 47.80 -0.30
C GLU A 486 41.10 48.85 -1.06
N LYS A 487 40.47 49.77 -0.29
CA LYS A 487 39.69 50.91 -0.80
C LYS A 487 38.61 50.57 -1.83
N VAL A 488 37.93 49.44 -1.66
CA VAL A 488 36.82 48.98 -2.54
C VAL A 488 35.47 49.34 -1.97
N PHE A 489 34.51 49.60 -2.89
CA PHE A 489 33.14 49.85 -2.61
C PHE A 489 32.25 49.12 -3.61
N LEU A 490 31.16 48.53 -3.12
CA LEU A 490 30.09 47.91 -3.90
C LEU A 490 28.75 48.35 -3.30
N PRO A 491 27.75 48.79 -4.08
CA PRO A 491 26.45 49.12 -3.56
C PRO A 491 25.79 47.95 -2.85
N MET A 492 25.10 48.18 -1.75
CA MET A 492 24.42 47.09 -1.00
C MET A 492 23.37 46.38 -1.84
N GLN A 493 22.75 47.09 -2.77
CA GLN A 493 21.82 46.51 -3.75
C GLN A 493 22.52 45.47 -4.62
N SER A 494 23.64 45.81 -5.23
CA SER A 494 24.45 44.92 -6.08
C SER A 494 24.91 43.68 -5.34
N LEU A 495 25.28 43.83 -4.03
CA LEU A 495 25.66 42.69 -3.19
C LEU A 495 24.43 41.76 -2.91
N ASN A 496 23.24 42.32 -2.75
CA ASN A 496 22.01 41.55 -2.58
C ASN A 496 21.61 40.81 -3.85
N GLU A 497 21.73 41.49 -5.01
CA GLU A 497 21.47 40.90 -6.33
C GLU A 497 22.40 39.75 -6.61
N LEU A 498 23.70 39.94 -6.39
CA LEU A 498 24.72 38.88 -6.56
C LEU A 498 24.42 37.67 -5.68
N ARG A 499 24.07 37.90 -4.39
CA ARG A 499 23.68 36.79 -3.48
C ARG A 499 22.45 36.06 -4.01
N ARG A 500 21.40 36.80 -4.41
CA ARG A 500 20.14 36.22 -4.90
C ARG A 500 20.41 35.37 -6.14
N GLU A 501 21.10 35.97 -7.13
CA GLU A 501 21.46 35.27 -8.37
C GLU A 501 22.29 34.01 -8.12
N ALA A 502 23.27 34.08 -7.21
CA ALA A 502 24.10 32.93 -6.86
C ALA A 502 23.25 31.80 -6.23
N LEU A 503 22.32 32.09 -5.32
CA LEU A 503 21.49 31.07 -4.66
C LEU A 503 20.45 30.50 -5.62
N GLU A 504 19.80 31.33 -6.46
CA GLU A 504 18.87 30.87 -7.49
C GLU A 504 19.57 30.00 -8.56
N THR A 505 20.78 30.37 -8.97
CA THR A 505 21.58 29.57 -9.92
C THR A 505 22.02 28.24 -9.30
N LEU A 506 22.41 28.24 -8.02
CA LEU A 506 22.79 27.01 -7.32
C LEU A 506 21.62 26.04 -7.21
N GLU A 507 20.44 26.54 -6.84
CA GLU A 507 19.19 25.78 -6.78
C GLU A 507 18.88 25.12 -8.13
N LYS A 508 18.93 25.93 -9.21
CA LYS A 508 18.71 25.47 -10.56
C LYS A 508 19.69 24.37 -10.97
N VAL A 509 21.01 24.56 -10.73
CA VAL A 509 22.04 23.58 -11.06
C VAL A 509 21.87 22.28 -10.26
N ILE A 510 21.43 22.35 -9.00
CA ILE A 510 21.14 21.15 -8.20
C ILE A 510 19.98 20.36 -8.82
N CYS A 511 18.86 21.03 -9.15
CA CYS A 511 17.68 20.37 -9.71
C CYS A 511 17.88 19.87 -11.14
N GLU A 512 18.64 20.59 -11.98
CA GLU A 512 18.94 20.19 -13.35
C GLU A 512 19.66 18.85 -13.49
N LYS A 513 20.43 18.44 -12.48
CA LYS A 513 21.12 17.14 -12.47
C LYS A 513 20.16 15.95 -12.52
N TYR A 514 18.94 16.13 -12.08
CA TYR A 514 17.93 15.08 -12.05
C TYR A 514 17.01 15.05 -13.28
N ARG A 515 17.08 16.12 -14.12
CA ARG A 515 16.25 16.22 -15.34
C ARG A 515 16.60 15.12 -16.34
N ARG A 516 15.57 14.57 -16.97
CA ARG A 516 15.74 13.61 -18.08
C ARG A 516 15.42 14.30 -19.42
N SER A 517 16.40 14.32 -20.30
CA SER A 517 16.31 14.94 -21.63
C SER A 517 16.25 13.91 -22.77
N GLY A 518 16.25 12.62 -22.47
CA GLY A 518 16.22 11.55 -23.47
C GLY A 518 14.95 11.56 -24.32
N GLU A 519 15.05 11.02 -25.55
CA GLU A 519 13.88 10.74 -26.38
C GLU A 519 12.98 9.71 -25.70
N VAL A 520 11.70 10.02 -25.60
CA VAL A 520 10.67 9.14 -25.05
C VAL A 520 9.83 8.65 -26.23
N LYS A 521 9.63 7.34 -26.34
CA LYS A 521 8.84 6.77 -27.44
C LYS A 521 7.37 7.11 -27.27
N ASP A 522 6.82 7.82 -28.21
CA ASP A 522 5.40 8.15 -28.25
C ASP A 522 4.57 6.87 -28.53
N PRO A 523 3.51 6.61 -27.78
CA PRO A 523 2.60 5.50 -28.04
C PRO A 523 1.95 5.52 -29.44
N GLU A 524 1.76 6.71 -30.04
CA GLU A 524 1.18 6.81 -31.37
C GLU A 524 2.08 6.23 -32.48
N GLU A 525 3.39 6.14 -32.26
CA GLU A 525 4.36 5.58 -33.21
C GLU A 525 4.34 4.04 -33.24
N ASP A 526 3.66 3.37 -32.28
CA ASP A 526 3.77 1.94 -32.05
C ASP A 526 2.46 1.19 -32.28
N LYS A 527 1.86 1.39 -33.44
CA LYS A 527 0.64 0.68 -33.88
C LYS A 527 0.91 -0.72 -34.47
N THR A 528 2.00 -1.40 -34.10
CA THR A 528 2.24 -2.78 -34.50
C THR A 528 1.26 -3.68 -33.77
N GLU A 529 0.15 -3.99 -34.41
CA GLU A 529 -0.75 -5.06 -33.98
C GLU A 529 0.03 -6.40 -34.02
N LEU A 530 0.10 -7.05 -32.88
CA LEU A 530 0.45 -8.46 -32.83
C LEU A 530 -0.72 -9.21 -33.51
N SER A 531 -0.63 -9.42 -34.83
CA SER A 531 -1.52 -10.31 -35.56
C SER A 531 -1.15 -11.75 -35.20
N MET A 532 -1.62 -12.20 -34.04
CA MET A 532 -1.66 -13.64 -33.72
C MET A 532 -3.04 -14.15 -34.13
N GLU A 533 -3.08 -15.26 -34.84
CA GLU A 533 -4.33 -15.95 -35.13
C GLU A 533 -5.05 -16.23 -33.80
N GLU A 534 -6.15 -15.55 -33.55
CA GLU A 534 -6.98 -15.75 -32.35
C GLU A 534 -7.71 -17.08 -32.52
N GLU A 535 -7.37 -18.06 -31.67
CA GLU A 535 -8.17 -19.28 -31.54
C GLU A 535 -9.57 -18.91 -31.05
N VAL A 536 -10.60 -19.16 -31.86
CA VAL A 536 -11.99 -18.88 -31.47
C VAL A 536 -12.39 -19.86 -30.39
N LEU A 537 -12.29 -19.44 -29.13
CA LEU A 537 -12.80 -20.21 -28.01
C LEU A 537 -14.34 -20.20 -28.08
N SER A 538 -14.97 -21.29 -27.67
CA SER A 538 -16.42 -21.36 -27.54
C SER A 538 -16.83 -22.33 -26.44
N GLY A 539 -17.91 -22.00 -25.74
CA GLY A 539 -18.54 -22.94 -24.81
C GLY A 539 -18.66 -22.43 -23.36
N TRP A 540 -19.31 -23.26 -22.58
CA TRP A 540 -19.53 -23.01 -21.15
C TRP A 540 -18.48 -23.71 -20.31
N THR A 541 -18.12 -23.08 -19.20
CA THR A 541 -17.18 -23.60 -18.22
C THR A 541 -17.76 -23.51 -16.81
N ALA A 542 -17.29 -24.35 -15.91
CA ALA A 542 -17.69 -24.30 -14.52
C ALA A 542 -16.51 -24.42 -13.56
N SER A 543 -16.49 -23.63 -12.47
CA SER A 543 -15.59 -23.84 -11.35
C SER A 543 -16.28 -24.56 -10.22
N VAL A 544 -15.61 -25.52 -9.61
CA VAL A 544 -16.13 -26.31 -8.49
C VAL A 544 -15.12 -26.40 -7.35
N ARG A 545 -15.65 -26.52 -6.12
CA ARG A 545 -14.86 -26.63 -4.89
C ARG A 545 -15.19 -27.85 -4.05
N THR A 546 -16.20 -28.61 -4.42
CA THR A 546 -16.60 -29.83 -3.70
C THR A 546 -16.93 -30.96 -4.68
N ALA A 547 -16.82 -32.20 -4.19
CA ALA A 547 -17.16 -33.38 -4.95
C ALA A 547 -18.64 -33.39 -5.39
N GLU A 548 -19.53 -32.93 -4.51
CA GLU A 548 -20.98 -32.87 -4.78
C GLU A 548 -21.29 -31.88 -5.92
N GLN A 549 -20.57 -30.74 -6.00
CA GLN A 549 -20.69 -29.81 -7.13
C GLN A 549 -20.18 -30.46 -8.41
N MET A 550 -19.02 -31.15 -8.33
CA MET A 550 -18.39 -31.80 -9.47
C MET A 550 -19.28 -32.87 -10.10
N GLU A 551 -19.94 -33.69 -9.29
CA GLU A 551 -20.87 -34.72 -9.75
C GLU A 551 -22.00 -34.13 -10.60
N VAL A 552 -22.60 -33.00 -10.16
CA VAL A 552 -23.66 -32.33 -10.92
C VAL A 552 -23.14 -31.76 -12.25
N ILE A 553 -21.96 -31.14 -12.22
CA ILE A 553 -21.37 -30.53 -13.41
C ILE A 553 -20.96 -31.58 -14.46
N LEU A 554 -20.58 -32.77 -14.04
CA LEU A 554 -20.29 -33.87 -14.96
C LEU A 554 -21.50 -34.30 -15.79
N GLU A 555 -22.70 -34.20 -15.23
CA GLU A 555 -23.99 -34.56 -15.89
C GLU A 555 -24.45 -33.51 -16.92
N GLU A 556 -23.94 -32.26 -16.86
CA GLU A 556 -24.38 -31.15 -17.71
C GLU A 556 -23.60 -31.11 -19.04
N GLU A 557 -24.26 -31.47 -20.14
CA GLU A 557 -23.65 -31.58 -21.48
C GLU A 557 -23.09 -30.25 -22.01
N ALA A 558 -23.71 -29.11 -21.65
CA ALA A 558 -23.33 -27.80 -22.13
C ALA A 558 -21.94 -27.34 -21.62
N ILE A 559 -21.48 -27.92 -20.50
CA ILE A 559 -20.19 -27.54 -19.90
C ILE A 559 -19.07 -28.38 -20.46
N GLY A 560 -18.15 -27.75 -21.22
CA GLY A 560 -17.01 -28.42 -21.85
C GLY A 560 -15.74 -28.40 -21.02
N ARG A 561 -15.59 -27.46 -20.06
CA ARG A 561 -14.38 -27.34 -19.23
C ARG A 561 -14.75 -27.16 -17.77
N ILE A 562 -14.02 -27.83 -16.88
CA ILE A 562 -14.21 -27.76 -15.43
C ILE A 562 -12.93 -27.26 -14.76
N TYR A 563 -13.02 -26.20 -13.96
CA TYR A 563 -11.96 -25.71 -13.08
C TYR A 563 -12.15 -26.27 -11.68
N VAL A 564 -11.22 -27.08 -11.23
CA VAL A 564 -11.29 -27.72 -9.90
C VAL A 564 -10.35 -27.02 -8.95
N ASP A 565 -10.92 -26.41 -7.92
CA ASP A 565 -10.13 -25.73 -6.89
C ASP A 565 -9.27 -26.75 -6.11
N CYS A 566 -7.99 -26.43 -5.93
CA CYS A 566 -7.04 -27.28 -5.22
C CYS A 566 -7.50 -27.67 -3.81
N THR A 567 -8.36 -26.86 -3.18
CA THR A 567 -8.93 -27.12 -1.83
C THR A 567 -9.96 -28.25 -1.82
N MET A 568 -10.44 -28.71 -3.00
CA MET A 568 -11.25 -29.92 -3.12
C MET A 568 -10.44 -31.17 -2.73
N PHE A 569 -9.12 -31.11 -2.85
CA PHE A 569 -8.19 -32.18 -2.55
C PHE A 569 -7.35 -31.85 -1.31
N PRO A 570 -7.85 -32.12 -0.07
CA PRO A 570 -7.13 -31.80 1.14
C PRO A 570 -5.71 -32.41 1.12
N ARG A 571 -4.70 -31.57 1.31
CA ARG A 571 -3.28 -31.92 1.16
C ARG A 571 -2.98 -32.60 -0.19
N ILE A 572 -3.34 -31.91 -1.27
CA ILE A 572 -3.07 -32.38 -2.65
C ILE A 572 -1.63 -32.87 -2.85
N TRP A 573 -0.67 -32.36 -2.07
CA TRP A 573 0.74 -32.77 -2.09
C TRP A 573 1.01 -34.10 -1.37
N GLU A 574 0.05 -34.68 -0.65
CA GLU A 574 0.20 -35.97 0.03
C GLU A 574 -0.59 -37.09 -0.65
N LYS A 575 -1.72 -36.76 -1.29
CA LYS A 575 -2.69 -37.69 -1.84
C LYS A 575 -2.97 -37.38 -3.30
N ASP A 576 -3.28 -38.40 -4.08
CA ASP A 576 -3.57 -38.34 -5.51
C ASP A 576 -5.06 -38.60 -5.84
N SER A 577 -5.95 -38.26 -4.91
CA SER A 577 -7.42 -38.40 -5.09
C SER A 577 -7.97 -37.63 -6.30
N TYR A 578 -7.20 -36.68 -6.84
CA TYR A 578 -7.54 -35.95 -8.07
C TYR A 578 -7.45 -36.82 -9.33
N VAL A 579 -6.66 -37.90 -9.37
CA VAL A 579 -6.47 -38.77 -10.54
C VAL A 579 -7.78 -39.43 -10.96
N GLU A 580 -8.57 -39.87 -9.97
CA GLU A 580 -9.90 -40.46 -10.25
C GLU A 580 -10.82 -39.43 -10.92
N TRP A 581 -10.79 -38.15 -10.46
CA TRP A 581 -11.61 -37.10 -11.05
C TRP A 581 -11.14 -36.70 -12.44
N ILE A 582 -9.84 -36.62 -12.69
CA ILE A 582 -9.31 -36.41 -14.04
C ILE A 582 -9.85 -37.49 -15.00
N THR A 583 -9.77 -38.77 -14.60
CA THR A 583 -10.27 -39.87 -15.39
C THR A 583 -11.78 -39.77 -15.66
N LYS A 584 -12.58 -39.42 -14.64
CA LYS A 584 -14.03 -39.27 -14.80
C LYS A 584 -14.41 -38.10 -15.73
N VAL A 585 -13.70 -37.00 -15.65
CA VAL A 585 -13.95 -35.81 -16.48
C VAL A 585 -13.60 -36.08 -17.93
N HIS A 586 -12.46 -36.71 -18.18
CA HIS A 586 -12.06 -37.13 -19.53
C HIS A 586 -13.03 -38.17 -20.13
N ALA A 587 -13.51 -39.12 -19.31
CA ALA A 587 -14.50 -40.10 -19.75
C ALA A 587 -15.85 -39.43 -20.14
N ALA A 588 -16.17 -38.27 -19.55
CA ALA A 588 -17.30 -37.42 -19.92
C ALA A 588 -17.02 -36.48 -21.13
N GLY A 589 -15.84 -36.58 -21.76
CA GLY A 589 -15.45 -35.75 -22.90
C GLY A 589 -15.19 -34.28 -22.58
N LYS A 590 -14.83 -33.98 -21.34
CA LYS A 590 -14.63 -32.61 -20.86
C LYS A 590 -13.17 -32.34 -20.49
N GLU A 591 -12.76 -31.04 -20.55
CA GLU A 591 -11.44 -30.61 -20.07
C GLU A 591 -11.47 -30.37 -18.55
N ILE A 592 -10.36 -30.66 -17.88
CA ILE A 592 -10.18 -30.43 -16.45
C ILE A 592 -8.94 -29.58 -16.17
N TYR A 593 -9.10 -28.46 -15.49
CA TYR A 593 -8.01 -27.56 -15.09
C TYR A 593 -7.88 -27.51 -13.57
N LEU A 594 -6.66 -27.59 -13.07
CA LEU A 594 -6.38 -27.37 -11.65
C LEU A 594 -6.32 -25.86 -11.35
N VAL A 595 -7.12 -25.39 -10.37
CA VAL A 595 -7.02 -24.03 -9.86
C VAL A 595 -5.98 -23.98 -8.75
N MET A 596 -4.95 -23.16 -8.92
CA MET A 596 -3.91 -22.95 -7.92
C MET A 596 -4.43 -22.15 -6.72
N PRO A 597 -3.80 -22.26 -5.52
CA PRO A 597 -4.20 -21.48 -4.36
C PRO A 597 -4.21 -19.96 -4.62
N TYR A 598 -5.16 -19.22 -4.05
CA TYR A 598 -5.16 -17.76 -4.14
C TYR A 598 -3.88 -17.11 -3.64
N ILE A 599 -3.27 -17.71 -2.62
CA ILE A 599 -2.03 -17.24 -1.99
C ILE A 599 -1.05 -18.41 -1.94
N PHE A 600 0.13 -18.21 -2.55
CA PHE A 600 1.15 -19.23 -2.71
C PHE A 600 2.42 -18.81 -1.95
N ARG A 601 2.45 -19.05 -0.63
CA ARG A 601 3.57 -18.70 0.27
C ARG A 601 4.61 -19.81 0.33
N GLU A 602 5.76 -19.52 0.89
CA GLU A 602 6.92 -20.41 1.02
C GLU A 602 6.59 -21.81 1.52
N ARG A 603 5.71 -21.94 2.52
CA ARG A 603 5.26 -23.23 3.02
C ARG A 603 4.55 -24.04 1.93
N THR A 604 3.64 -23.41 1.21
CA THR A 604 2.88 -24.03 0.11
C THR A 604 3.80 -24.40 -1.04
N ARG A 605 4.72 -23.49 -1.39
CA ARG A 605 5.75 -23.72 -2.43
C ARG A 605 6.51 -25.02 -2.17
N LYS A 606 7.08 -25.17 -0.97
CA LYS A 606 7.83 -26.38 -0.59
C LYS A 606 7.00 -27.67 -0.71
N GLN A 607 5.73 -27.62 -0.35
CA GLN A 607 4.82 -28.76 -0.42
C GLN A 607 4.52 -29.15 -1.87
N TYR A 608 4.26 -28.16 -2.73
CA TYR A 608 4.03 -28.40 -4.16
C TYR A 608 5.30 -28.83 -4.88
N GLU A 609 6.45 -28.27 -4.56
CA GLU A 609 7.75 -28.66 -5.09
C GLU A 609 8.07 -30.15 -4.81
N ALA A 610 7.88 -30.59 -3.57
CA ALA A 610 8.09 -31.99 -3.18
C ALA A 610 7.16 -32.98 -3.92
N ALA A 611 6.01 -32.52 -4.40
CA ALA A 611 5.02 -33.33 -5.10
C ALA A 611 4.86 -32.95 -6.58
N TYR A 612 5.76 -32.15 -7.15
CA TYR A 612 5.60 -31.51 -8.44
C TYR A 612 5.19 -32.45 -9.55
N ASN A 613 6.02 -33.47 -9.83
CA ASN A 613 5.78 -34.45 -10.92
C ASN A 613 4.46 -35.21 -10.72
N ARG A 614 4.09 -35.52 -9.49
CA ARG A 614 2.85 -36.21 -9.17
C ARG A 614 1.62 -35.35 -9.43
N ILE A 615 1.64 -34.09 -9.00
CA ILE A 615 0.52 -33.17 -9.17
C ILE A 615 0.41 -32.77 -10.66
N PHE A 616 1.47 -32.20 -11.22
CA PHE A 616 1.42 -31.57 -12.54
C PHE A 616 1.59 -32.57 -13.71
N GLY A 617 2.08 -33.76 -13.42
CA GLY A 617 2.12 -34.88 -14.38
C GLY A 617 0.86 -35.75 -14.40
N ALA A 618 -0.18 -35.42 -13.66
CA ALA A 618 -1.37 -36.26 -13.50
C ALA A 618 -2.34 -36.26 -14.69
N GLY A 619 -2.13 -35.39 -15.67
CA GLY A 619 -2.97 -35.34 -16.89
C GLY A 619 -4.00 -34.22 -16.88
N TRP A 620 -3.76 -33.12 -16.15
CA TRP A 620 -4.54 -31.89 -16.27
C TRP A 620 -4.42 -31.31 -17.68
N ASP A 621 -5.55 -30.84 -18.25
CA ASP A 621 -5.54 -30.13 -19.55
C ASP A 621 -4.95 -28.71 -19.43
N GLY A 622 -4.92 -28.15 -18.22
CA GLY A 622 -4.30 -26.87 -17.94
C GLY A 622 -4.33 -26.50 -16.47
N ILE A 623 -3.73 -25.35 -16.16
CA ILE A 623 -3.65 -24.78 -14.82
C ILE A 623 -4.22 -23.36 -14.84
N LEU A 624 -5.15 -23.07 -13.91
CA LEU A 624 -5.66 -21.73 -13.67
C LEU A 624 -4.91 -21.11 -12.49
N ILE A 625 -4.23 -19.99 -12.74
CA ILE A 625 -3.39 -19.30 -11.75
C ILE A 625 -4.07 -18.03 -11.23
N ALA A 626 -3.86 -17.73 -9.94
CA ALA A 626 -4.43 -16.61 -9.24
C ALA A 626 -3.38 -15.62 -8.67
N ASN A 627 -2.08 -15.86 -8.91
CA ASN A 627 -0.96 -15.05 -8.41
C ASN A 627 0.30 -15.27 -9.25
N TYR A 628 1.25 -14.34 -9.13
CA TYR A 628 2.52 -14.35 -9.86
C TYR A 628 3.45 -15.50 -9.42
N GLU A 629 3.39 -15.85 -8.13
CA GLU A 629 4.20 -16.95 -7.57
C GLU A 629 3.87 -18.28 -8.22
N SER A 630 2.59 -18.62 -8.40
CA SER A 630 2.16 -19.83 -9.07
C SER A 630 2.63 -19.89 -10.53
N PHE A 631 2.57 -18.77 -11.25
CA PHE A 631 3.09 -18.67 -12.61
C PHE A 631 4.59 -18.94 -12.65
N ALA A 632 5.34 -18.20 -11.85
CA ALA A 632 6.80 -18.31 -11.81
C ALA A 632 7.25 -19.72 -11.38
N PHE A 633 6.61 -20.27 -10.35
CA PHE A 633 6.85 -21.64 -9.89
C PHE A 633 6.66 -22.68 -11.02
N LEU A 634 5.56 -22.62 -11.77
CA LEU A 634 5.29 -23.53 -12.88
C LEU A 634 6.36 -23.41 -13.98
N LYS A 635 6.74 -22.18 -14.33
CA LYS A 635 7.76 -21.92 -15.37
C LYS A 635 9.16 -22.35 -14.92
N GLU A 636 9.52 -22.12 -13.67
CA GLU A 636 10.81 -22.52 -13.09
C GLU A 636 10.98 -24.05 -13.11
N HIS A 637 9.88 -24.80 -12.87
CA HIS A 637 9.87 -26.25 -12.89
C HIS A 637 9.59 -26.86 -14.28
N GLY A 638 9.60 -26.05 -15.33
CA GLY A 638 9.48 -26.51 -16.71
C GLY A 638 8.09 -26.97 -17.14
N TYR A 639 7.01 -26.45 -16.50
CA TYR A 639 5.66 -26.76 -16.94
C TYR A 639 5.39 -26.22 -18.34
N THR A 640 5.03 -27.11 -19.26
CA THR A 640 4.78 -26.82 -20.69
C THR A 640 3.30 -26.86 -21.07
N GLY A 641 2.42 -27.29 -20.16
CA GLY A 641 0.98 -27.33 -20.37
C GLY A 641 0.34 -25.93 -20.44
N ARG A 642 -0.96 -25.92 -20.74
CA ARG A 642 -1.72 -24.65 -20.80
C ARG A 642 -1.79 -23.98 -19.43
N ILE A 643 -1.56 -22.66 -19.38
CA ILE A 643 -1.73 -21.81 -18.21
C ILE A 643 -2.74 -20.72 -18.58
N MET A 644 -3.67 -20.47 -17.69
CA MET A 644 -4.69 -19.43 -17.80
C MET A 644 -4.66 -18.55 -16.56
N THR A 645 -4.87 -17.25 -16.70
CA THR A 645 -4.98 -16.31 -15.57
C THR A 645 -6.42 -16.19 -15.08
N ASP A 646 -6.60 -16.18 -13.75
CA ASP A 646 -7.92 -15.94 -13.16
C ASP A 646 -8.18 -14.43 -12.97
N TYR A 647 -9.45 -14.05 -12.80
CA TYR A 647 -9.95 -12.68 -12.73
C TYR A 647 -9.21 -11.77 -11.72
N ASN A 648 -8.61 -12.32 -10.69
CA ASN A 648 -7.91 -11.59 -9.62
C ASN A 648 -6.43 -11.27 -9.93
N LEU A 649 -5.93 -11.67 -11.09
CA LEU A 649 -4.69 -11.14 -11.68
C LEU A 649 -4.93 -9.84 -12.46
N TYR A 650 -6.19 -9.42 -12.57
CA TYR A 650 -6.63 -8.09 -13.00
C TYR A 650 -6.11 -7.66 -14.38
N GLU A 651 -6.38 -8.44 -15.40
CA GLU A 651 -6.12 -8.01 -16.78
C GLU A 651 -7.16 -6.95 -17.20
N PHE A 652 -6.91 -5.70 -16.80
CA PHE A 652 -7.85 -4.58 -16.93
C PHE A 652 -7.73 -3.81 -18.25
N ASN A 653 -6.65 -4.06 -19.02
CA ASN A 653 -6.33 -3.33 -20.23
C ASN A 653 -5.56 -4.21 -21.22
N GLN A 654 -5.48 -3.74 -22.48
CA GLN A 654 -4.78 -4.45 -23.56
C GLN A 654 -3.29 -4.61 -23.30
N GLU A 655 -2.63 -3.68 -22.58
CA GLU A 655 -1.23 -3.82 -22.22
C GLU A 655 -0.98 -4.98 -21.26
N SER A 656 -1.91 -5.23 -20.30
CA SER A 656 -1.85 -6.43 -19.46
C SER A 656 -2.08 -7.72 -20.25
N ARG A 657 -2.97 -7.69 -21.26
CA ARG A 657 -3.15 -8.82 -22.19
C ARG A 657 -1.88 -9.11 -23.00
N LYS A 658 -1.25 -8.06 -23.57
CA LYS A 658 0.02 -8.20 -24.29
C LYS A 658 1.11 -8.76 -23.42
N PHE A 659 1.21 -8.27 -22.16
CA PHE A 659 2.18 -8.80 -21.19
C PHE A 659 2.05 -10.32 -21.02
N TRP A 660 0.83 -10.82 -20.73
CA TRP A 660 0.62 -12.23 -20.51
C TRP A 660 0.80 -13.08 -21.78
N LYS A 661 0.38 -12.58 -22.93
CA LYS A 661 0.64 -13.23 -24.25
C LYS A 661 2.14 -13.40 -24.52
N GLU A 662 2.96 -12.38 -24.19
CA GLU A 662 4.44 -12.47 -24.30
C GLU A 662 5.03 -13.55 -23.37
N LYS A 663 4.34 -13.90 -22.29
CA LYS A 663 4.71 -14.98 -21.35
C LYS A 663 4.13 -16.36 -21.77
N GLY A 664 3.43 -16.43 -22.89
CA GLY A 664 2.80 -17.65 -23.38
C GLY A 664 1.49 -18.00 -22.66
N VAL A 665 0.81 -17.01 -22.11
CA VAL A 665 -0.53 -17.16 -21.49
C VAL A 665 -1.55 -16.45 -22.39
N PHE A 666 -2.35 -17.22 -23.09
CA PHE A 666 -3.26 -16.72 -24.11
C PHE A 666 -4.70 -16.62 -23.63
N GLU A 667 -5.12 -17.49 -22.71
CA GLU A 667 -6.46 -17.48 -22.13
C GLU A 667 -6.46 -16.75 -20.78
N PHE A 668 -7.57 -16.04 -20.47
CA PHE A 668 -7.75 -15.32 -19.20
C PHE A 668 -9.21 -15.28 -18.76
N THR A 669 -9.44 -15.09 -17.46
CA THR A 669 -10.74 -14.74 -16.92
C THR A 669 -10.84 -13.23 -16.76
N ALA A 670 -11.84 -12.62 -17.40
CA ALA A 670 -12.04 -11.18 -17.36
C ALA A 670 -12.36 -10.69 -15.93
N PRO A 671 -11.86 -9.50 -15.54
CA PRO A 671 -12.12 -8.93 -14.23
C PRO A 671 -13.60 -8.65 -13.98
N VAL A 672 -14.10 -9.02 -12.80
CA VAL A 672 -15.51 -8.87 -12.40
C VAL A 672 -15.91 -7.43 -12.03
N GLU A 673 -14.98 -6.49 -12.03
CA GLU A 673 -15.22 -5.07 -11.75
C GLU A 673 -15.44 -4.24 -13.04
N LEU A 674 -15.28 -4.81 -14.22
CA LEU A 674 -15.49 -4.13 -15.49
C LEU A 674 -16.96 -4.16 -15.91
N THR A 675 -17.38 -3.08 -16.57
CA THR A 675 -18.70 -2.98 -17.21
C THR A 675 -18.72 -3.73 -18.53
N GLU A 676 -19.91 -3.99 -19.07
CA GLU A 676 -20.11 -4.51 -20.42
C GLU A 676 -19.27 -3.76 -21.48
N ARG A 677 -19.29 -2.39 -21.45
CA ARG A 677 -18.53 -1.57 -22.40
C ARG A 677 -17.02 -1.69 -22.24
N GLU A 678 -16.55 -1.77 -21.00
CA GLU A 678 -15.13 -1.93 -20.71
C GLU A 678 -14.63 -3.34 -21.08
N LEU A 679 -15.50 -4.36 -20.99
CA LEU A 679 -15.22 -5.69 -21.51
C LEU A 679 -15.17 -5.74 -23.05
N GLN A 680 -15.99 -4.93 -23.73
CA GLN A 680 -15.91 -4.73 -25.19
C GLN A 680 -14.57 -4.07 -25.58
N ASP A 681 -14.18 -2.99 -24.86
CA ASP A 681 -12.89 -2.33 -25.05
C ASP A 681 -11.73 -3.32 -24.84
N LEU A 682 -11.82 -4.18 -23.82
CA LEU A 682 -10.83 -5.22 -23.49
C LEU A 682 -10.78 -6.37 -24.54
N ARG A 683 -11.75 -6.50 -25.44
CA ARG A 683 -11.81 -7.53 -26.51
C ARG A 683 -11.68 -8.95 -25.95
N VAL A 684 -12.69 -9.39 -25.21
CA VAL A 684 -12.67 -10.66 -24.45
C VAL A 684 -12.87 -11.94 -25.30
N LYS A 685 -12.58 -11.93 -26.61
CA LYS A 685 -12.72 -13.09 -27.49
C LYS A 685 -11.86 -14.28 -27.11
N ASP A 686 -10.64 -14.03 -26.61
CA ASP A 686 -9.71 -15.01 -26.07
C ASP A 686 -9.83 -15.17 -24.56
N GLY A 687 -10.88 -14.58 -23.99
CA GLY A 687 -11.15 -14.55 -22.55
C GLY A 687 -12.45 -15.22 -22.15
N GLU A 688 -12.63 -15.36 -20.88
CA GLU A 688 -13.78 -15.95 -20.21
C GLU A 688 -14.47 -14.90 -19.33
N VAL A 689 -15.79 -14.85 -19.35
CA VAL A 689 -16.61 -13.96 -18.52
C VAL A 689 -17.36 -14.78 -17.46
N ILE A 690 -17.22 -14.42 -16.19
CA ILE A 690 -17.99 -14.99 -15.08
C ILE A 690 -19.39 -14.39 -15.09
N VAL A 691 -20.40 -15.24 -15.26
CA VAL A 691 -21.81 -14.83 -15.28
C VAL A 691 -22.58 -15.24 -14.02
N TYR A 692 -22.03 -16.17 -13.24
CA TYR A 692 -22.59 -16.62 -11.97
C TYR A 692 -21.50 -16.90 -10.93
N GLY A 693 -21.77 -16.55 -9.65
CA GLY A 693 -21.02 -17.05 -8.49
C GLY A 693 -21.10 -16.19 -7.25
N TYR A 694 -20.97 -16.81 -6.07
CA TYR A 694 -20.64 -16.09 -4.83
C TYR A 694 -19.19 -15.67 -4.88
N LEU A 695 -18.96 -14.42 -5.26
CA LEU A 695 -17.59 -13.91 -5.47
C LEU A 695 -16.82 -13.78 -4.15
N PRO A 696 -15.53 -14.13 -4.11
CA PRO A 696 -14.64 -13.82 -3.01
C PRO A 696 -14.49 -12.31 -2.83
N MET A 697 -15.00 -11.78 -1.72
CA MET A 697 -14.89 -10.35 -1.40
C MET A 697 -13.56 -10.01 -0.75
N MET A 698 -12.98 -10.95 -0.02
CA MET A 698 -11.69 -10.79 0.67
C MET A 698 -10.96 -12.12 0.75
N VAL A 699 -9.66 -12.11 0.48
CA VAL A 699 -8.73 -13.19 0.82
C VAL A 699 -7.79 -12.66 1.90
N SER A 700 -7.74 -13.30 3.07
CA SER A 700 -7.09 -12.75 4.25
C SER A 700 -6.25 -13.76 5.01
N ALA A 701 -5.07 -13.35 5.49
CA ALA A 701 -4.30 -14.09 6.49
C ALA A 701 -4.96 -14.01 7.87
N GLY A 702 -5.76 -12.97 8.14
CA GLY A 702 -6.55 -12.86 9.37
C GLY A 702 -7.60 -13.98 9.46
N CYS A 703 -7.62 -14.70 10.60
CA CYS A 703 -8.54 -15.82 10.80
C CYS A 703 -9.62 -15.48 11.85
N ILE A 704 -10.87 -15.30 11.38
CA ILE A 704 -12.01 -14.99 12.26
C ILE A 704 -12.24 -16.12 13.26
N GLN A 705 -12.10 -17.37 12.82
CA GLN A 705 -12.19 -18.56 13.68
C GLN A 705 -11.18 -18.48 14.84
N LYS A 706 -9.90 -18.23 14.55
CA LYS A 706 -8.86 -18.10 15.58
C LYS A 706 -9.08 -16.90 16.50
N THR A 707 -9.56 -15.78 15.95
CA THR A 707 -9.88 -14.55 16.70
C THR A 707 -10.99 -14.76 17.71
N THR A 708 -11.99 -15.60 17.39
CA THR A 708 -13.20 -15.78 18.20
C THR A 708 -13.18 -17.02 19.07
N ARG A 709 -12.70 -18.15 18.56
CA ARG A 709 -12.80 -19.49 19.19
C ARG A 709 -11.48 -20.23 19.34
N GLY A 710 -10.39 -19.71 18.77
CA GLY A 710 -9.11 -20.41 18.70
C GLY A 710 -8.91 -21.19 17.39
N CYS A 711 -7.66 -21.60 17.13
CA CYS A 711 -7.31 -22.33 15.91
C CYS A 711 -7.66 -23.82 16.04
N LEU A 712 -8.51 -24.33 15.17
CA LEU A 712 -8.89 -25.76 15.13
C LEU A 712 -8.02 -26.58 14.16
N LYS A 713 -7.14 -25.95 13.36
CA LYS A 713 -6.30 -26.59 12.33
C LYS A 713 -7.11 -27.47 11.35
N LYS A 714 -8.37 -27.15 11.12
CA LYS A 714 -9.29 -27.87 10.25
C LYS A 714 -10.05 -26.87 9.40
N SER A 715 -10.02 -27.07 8.09
CA SER A 715 -10.82 -26.29 7.16
C SER A 715 -12.32 -26.40 7.49
N GLY A 716 -13.04 -25.32 7.28
CA GLY A 716 -14.44 -25.27 7.63
C GLY A 716 -15.07 -23.94 7.21
N GLN A 717 -16.36 -23.82 7.49
CA GLN A 717 -17.18 -22.67 7.12
C GLN A 717 -17.84 -22.09 8.36
N MET A 718 -17.93 -20.78 8.42
CA MET A 718 -18.69 -20.01 9.40
C MET A 718 -19.41 -18.83 8.74
N THR A 719 -20.33 -18.21 9.45
CA THR A 719 -21.05 -17.03 8.95
C THR A 719 -20.79 -15.84 9.88
N ILE A 720 -20.59 -14.65 9.29
CA ILE A 720 -20.67 -13.38 10.01
C ILE A 720 -21.78 -12.52 9.43
N THR A 721 -22.43 -11.71 10.26
CA THR A 721 -23.49 -10.81 9.83
C THR A 721 -23.10 -9.35 10.05
N ASP A 722 -23.45 -8.49 9.11
CA ASP A 722 -23.29 -7.05 9.23
C ASP A 722 -24.45 -6.40 10.02
N ARG A 723 -24.47 -5.06 10.10
CA ARG A 723 -25.54 -4.28 10.74
C ARG A 723 -26.92 -4.41 10.07
N TYR A 724 -26.96 -4.84 8.81
CA TYR A 724 -28.17 -5.06 8.03
C TYR A 724 -28.64 -6.51 8.08
N ARG A 725 -27.92 -7.35 8.84
CA ARG A 725 -28.13 -8.80 8.98
C ARG A 725 -27.82 -9.60 7.70
N ASN A 726 -27.05 -9.05 6.78
CA ASN A 726 -26.57 -9.79 5.62
C ASN A 726 -25.60 -10.89 6.08
N PRO A 727 -25.81 -12.17 5.69
CA PRO A 727 -24.98 -13.29 6.12
C PRO A 727 -23.83 -13.51 5.15
N PHE A 728 -22.62 -13.12 5.53
CA PHE A 728 -21.41 -13.39 4.76
C PHE A 728 -20.80 -14.72 5.17
N VAL A 729 -20.58 -15.61 4.21
CA VAL A 729 -19.91 -16.88 4.43
C VAL A 729 -18.40 -16.66 4.49
N VAL A 730 -17.76 -17.20 5.52
CA VAL A 730 -16.30 -17.21 5.69
C VAL A 730 -15.82 -18.65 5.60
N LYS A 731 -14.96 -18.97 4.65
CA LYS A 731 -14.32 -20.27 4.50
C LYS A 731 -12.88 -20.21 4.96
N ASN A 732 -12.52 -21.09 5.89
CA ASN A 732 -11.16 -21.24 6.40
C ASN A 732 -10.44 -22.29 5.59
N GLU A 733 -9.39 -21.92 4.83
CA GLU A 733 -8.54 -22.85 4.08
C GLU A 733 -7.27 -23.14 4.90
N CYS A 734 -7.39 -24.07 5.82
CA CYS A 734 -6.35 -24.33 6.83
C CYS A 734 -5.07 -24.95 6.25
N ASP A 735 -5.14 -25.67 5.15
CA ASP A 735 -3.96 -26.23 4.47
C ASP A 735 -3.05 -25.09 3.96
N TYR A 736 -3.64 -23.99 3.52
CA TYR A 736 -2.95 -22.81 3.01
C TYR A 736 -2.89 -21.65 4.03
N CYS A 737 -3.64 -21.76 5.13
CA CYS A 737 -3.75 -20.78 6.21
C CYS A 737 -4.20 -19.37 5.79
N TYR A 738 -5.22 -19.31 4.94
CA TYR A 738 -5.95 -18.09 4.64
C TYR A 738 -7.45 -18.28 4.77
N ASN A 739 -8.21 -17.18 4.83
CA ASN A 739 -9.66 -17.15 4.89
C ASN A 739 -10.22 -16.46 3.66
N ILE A 740 -11.34 -16.94 3.15
CA ILE A 740 -12.10 -16.30 2.07
C ILE A 740 -13.43 -15.84 2.64
N LEU A 741 -13.73 -14.55 2.49
CA LEU A 741 -15.06 -13.99 2.76
C LEU A 741 -15.81 -13.87 1.46
N TYR A 742 -16.91 -14.57 1.31
CA TYR A 742 -17.78 -14.53 0.12
C TYR A 742 -18.86 -13.46 0.24
N ASN A 743 -19.34 -12.95 -0.91
CA ASN A 743 -20.50 -12.08 -0.93
C ASN A 743 -21.72 -12.80 -0.34
N TYR A 744 -22.67 -12.06 0.20
CA TYR A 744 -23.90 -12.63 0.77
C TYR A 744 -24.95 -12.99 -0.28
N VAL A 745 -24.81 -12.46 -1.49
CA VAL A 745 -25.62 -12.81 -2.68
C VAL A 745 -24.71 -13.13 -3.87
N PRO A 746 -25.08 -14.05 -4.75
CA PRO A 746 -24.27 -14.36 -5.92
C PRO A 746 -24.36 -13.26 -6.98
N LEU A 747 -23.33 -13.14 -7.81
CA LEU A 747 -23.41 -12.55 -9.13
C LEU A 747 -24.34 -13.42 -9.99
N TYR A 748 -25.24 -12.82 -10.73
CA TYR A 748 -26.10 -13.52 -11.70
C TYR A 748 -26.40 -12.61 -12.89
N LEU A 749 -26.06 -13.07 -14.08
CA LEU A 749 -26.28 -12.38 -15.35
C LEU A 749 -27.20 -13.18 -16.31
N GLY A 750 -27.95 -14.16 -15.81
CA GLY A 750 -28.87 -14.99 -16.64
C GLY A 750 -29.90 -14.15 -17.36
N ASP A 751 -30.36 -13.06 -16.77
CA ASP A 751 -31.29 -12.09 -17.39
C ASP A 751 -30.60 -11.10 -18.36
N ARG A 752 -29.27 -11.24 -18.58
CA ARG A 752 -28.42 -10.40 -19.42
C ARG A 752 -27.63 -11.19 -20.45
N MET A 753 -27.99 -12.44 -20.69
CA MET A 753 -27.22 -13.32 -21.57
C MET A 753 -27.10 -12.80 -23.00
N GLU A 754 -28.12 -12.11 -23.53
CA GLU A 754 -28.03 -11.46 -24.83
C GLU A 754 -26.90 -10.43 -24.88
N GLU A 755 -26.79 -9.60 -23.83
CA GLU A 755 -25.72 -8.62 -23.72
C GLU A 755 -24.34 -9.31 -23.58
N VAL A 756 -24.27 -10.43 -22.84
CA VAL A 756 -23.04 -11.23 -22.70
C VAL A 756 -22.61 -11.79 -24.05
N TYR A 757 -23.54 -12.34 -24.84
CA TYR A 757 -23.22 -12.84 -26.18
C TYR A 757 -22.80 -11.74 -27.15
N GLN A 758 -23.35 -10.51 -26.99
CA GLN A 758 -22.96 -9.36 -27.84
C GLN A 758 -21.53 -8.90 -27.63
N ILE A 759 -20.96 -9.01 -26.44
CA ILE A 759 -19.53 -8.70 -26.20
C ILE A 759 -18.62 -9.81 -26.74
N GLY A 760 -19.16 -10.98 -27.08
CA GLY A 760 -18.46 -12.08 -27.74
C GLY A 760 -17.32 -12.69 -26.91
N PRO A 761 -17.53 -13.10 -25.63
CA PRO A 761 -16.48 -13.76 -24.87
C PRO A 761 -16.19 -15.13 -25.47
N GLY A 762 -14.92 -15.53 -25.42
CA GLY A 762 -14.54 -16.85 -25.86
C GLY A 762 -15.17 -17.98 -25.04
N ARG A 763 -15.37 -17.76 -23.75
CA ARG A 763 -16.01 -18.70 -22.83
C ARG A 763 -16.90 -18.00 -21.83
N ILE A 764 -17.89 -18.72 -21.26
CA ILE A 764 -18.83 -18.23 -20.25
C ILE A 764 -18.71 -19.14 -19.03
N ARG A 765 -18.43 -18.55 -17.85
CA ARG A 765 -18.12 -19.31 -16.64
C ARG A 765 -19.19 -19.22 -15.57
N LEU A 766 -19.61 -20.39 -15.07
CA LEU A 766 -20.36 -20.54 -13.83
C LEU A 766 -19.40 -20.84 -12.68
N MET A 767 -19.31 -19.99 -11.69
CA MET A 767 -18.34 -20.13 -10.58
C MET A 767 -19.04 -20.62 -9.31
N PHE A 768 -19.11 -21.90 -9.09
CA PHE A 768 -19.66 -22.51 -7.88
C PHE A 768 -18.63 -22.50 -6.75
N THR A 769 -19.04 -22.08 -5.56
CA THR A 769 -18.15 -21.88 -4.41
C THR A 769 -18.70 -22.46 -3.11
N THR A 770 -19.88 -22.00 -2.65
CA THR A 770 -20.53 -22.37 -1.39
C THR A 770 -21.85 -23.12 -1.58
N GLU A 771 -22.30 -23.25 -2.80
CA GLU A 771 -23.55 -23.86 -3.20
C GLU A 771 -23.57 -25.36 -2.92
N ARG A 772 -24.71 -25.86 -2.45
CA ARG A 772 -24.99 -27.27 -2.31
C ARG A 772 -25.43 -27.87 -3.65
N GLN A 773 -25.38 -29.19 -3.77
CA GLN A 773 -25.79 -29.94 -4.97
C GLN A 773 -27.12 -29.47 -5.59
N GLN A 774 -28.17 -29.29 -4.75
CA GLN A 774 -29.47 -28.85 -5.21
C GLN A 774 -29.46 -27.41 -5.75
N GLU A 775 -28.72 -26.51 -5.12
CA GLU A 775 -28.56 -25.13 -5.58
C GLU A 775 -27.81 -25.07 -6.92
N VAL A 776 -26.77 -25.90 -7.12
CA VAL A 776 -26.10 -26.03 -8.41
C VAL A 776 -27.07 -26.43 -9.51
N ARG A 777 -27.91 -27.46 -9.27
CA ARG A 777 -28.95 -27.89 -10.25
C ARG A 777 -29.96 -26.79 -10.56
N GLN A 778 -30.36 -26.00 -9.57
CA GLN A 778 -31.25 -24.85 -9.78
C GLN A 778 -30.62 -23.79 -10.69
N ILE A 779 -29.32 -23.49 -10.50
CA ILE A 779 -28.59 -22.54 -11.32
C ILE A 779 -28.42 -23.03 -12.75
N LEU A 780 -28.07 -24.31 -12.95
CA LEU A 780 -28.00 -24.91 -14.29
C LEU A 780 -29.34 -24.82 -15.01
N SER A 781 -30.42 -25.16 -14.31
CA SER A 781 -31.81 -25.02 -14.87
C SER A 781 -32.13 -23.57 -15.23
N ALA A 782 -31.64 -22.57 -14.46
CA ALA A 782 -31.84 -21.16 -14.78
C ALA A 782 -31.12 -20.73 -16.07
N TYR A 783 -29.94 -21.23 -16.33
CA TYR A 783 -29.17 -20.87 -17.52
C TYR A 783 -29.53 -21.69 -18.76
N PHE A 784 -29.84 -22.97 -18.61
CA PHE A 784 -30.01 -23.88 -19.74
C PHE A 784 -31.48 -24.28 -20.02
N GLU A 785 -32.38 -24.15 -19.02
CA GLU A 785 -33.78 -24.47 -19.17
C GLU A 785 -34.71 -23.23 -19.11
N GLY A 786 -34.14 -22.02 -18.91
CA GLY A 786 -34.87 -20.77 -18.88
C GLY A 786 -35.73 -20.54 -17.61
N LYS A 787 -35.36 -21.16 -16.48
CA LYS A 787 -35.99 -20.94 -15.18
C LYS A 787 -35.42 -19.68 -14.53
N GLU A 788 -36.26 -18.71 -14.20
CA GLU A 788 -35.82 -17.47 -13.57
C GLU A 788 -35.50 -17.66 -12.07
N LEU A 789 -34.47 -16.98 -11.62
CA LEU A 789 -34.19 -16.84 -10.19
C LEU A 789 -35.03 -15.71 -9.57
N PRO A 790 -35.48 -15.85 -8.30
CA PRO A 790 -36.24 -14.81 -7.63
C PRO A 790 -35.50 -13.49 -7.55
N GLU A 791 -36.16 -12.38 -7.90
CA GLU A 791 -35.60 -11.05 -7.74
C GLU A 791 -35.17 -10.77 -6.28
N GLY A 792 -34.06 -10.04 -6.10
CA GLY A 792 -33.50 -9.72 -4.78
C GLY A 792 -32.62 -10.80 -4.15
N THR A 793 -32.53 -11.98 -4.78
CA THR A 793 -31.61 -13.06 -4.30
C THR A 793 -30.24 -13.03 -4.92
N TYR A 794 -29.97 -12.09 -5.84
CA TYR A 794 -28.71 -11.96 -6.58
C TYR A 794 -28.32 -10.51 -6.85
N THR A 795 -27.13 -10.29 -7.34
CA THR A 795 -26.63 -8.99 -7.83
C THR A 795 -26.14 -9.11 -9.26
N ARG A 796 -26.29 -8.04 -10.05
CA ARG A 796 -25.66 -7.93 -11.38
C ARG A 796 -24.23 -7.34 -11.30
N GLY A 797 -23.68 -7.21 -10.10
CA GLY A 797 -22.31 -6.69 -9.90
C GLY A 797 -22.12 -5.33 -10.54
N HIS A 798 -21.03 -5.21 -11.31
CA HIS A 798 -20.63 -3.99 -12.00
C HIS A 798 -21.07 -3.90 -13.46
N TRP A 799 -21.88 -4.86 -13.95
CA TRP A 799 -22.25 -4.99 -15.37
C TRP A 799 -22.66 -3.68 -16.04
N LYS A 800 -23.49 -2.85 -15.37
CA LYS A 800 -23.93 -1.54 -15.91
C LYS A 800 -23.35 -0.34 -15.16
N ARG A 801 -23.04 -0.48 -13.87
CA ARG A 801 -22.65 0.68 -13.04
C ARG A 801 -21.15 0.96 -13.06
N GLY A 802 -20.33 -0.07 -13.24
CA GLY A 802 -18.89 0.03 -13.19
C GLY A 802 -18.35 0.47 -11.82
N ILE A 803 -17.04 0.67 -11.82
CA ILE A 803 -16.28 1.28 -10.73
C ILE A 803 -15.66 2.59 -11.22
N LYS A 804 -15.64 3.59 -10.34
CA LYS A 804 -14.99 4.87 -10.64
C LYS A 804 -13.48 4.76 -10.53
#